data_48be113a8f022a7f3fd0581e5673957d
#
_entry.id   48be113a8f022a7f3fd0581e5673957d
#
_cell.length_a   1.000
_cell.length_b   1.000
_cell.length_c   1.000
_cell.angle_alpha   90.00
_cell.angle_beta   90.00
_cell.angle_gamma   90.00
#
_symmetry.space_group_name_H-M   'P 1'
#
loop_
_entity.id
_entity.type
_entity.pdbx_description
1 polymer ?
#
loop_
_entity_poly.entity_id
_entity_poly.type
_entity_poly.pdbx_seq_one_letter_code
_entity_poly.pdbx_strand_id
1 'polypeptide(L)'
;MVVHSKLEGANCFMVRRIQKVAVIGSGVMGSGIAAHLANCGFETHLFDIVPNSLTAEEEKAGLTLESPAVRNRFVDSAMAKLLKQKPAPLTTKRSLNNIKTGNLEDDLKELSKVDWIIEVVTENLAIKKSLYDKIESVRTPGTIVSSNTSGISIDAMAEGRSEDFQKNFLGTHFFNPPRYLKLLEVIPSKYTDQAVLDYMLAFGEDAIGKGVVLAKDTPNFIGNRVGTYGLMITLQVMREKGYSVGEVDSVTGPLIGRPSSATLRTLDVVGLDTFIHVANNVYDNTTGEEQKVFEVPAYLAKMVENGWLGAKSGQGFFLKKGRDILELDLDTFEYGPRKALETPSIAAAKQQRGLANRVKSLVYAEDRTGELLWSIIAPTLLYSAELNGEISDSILGIDQAMKWGFGWTQGPFEVWDAIGVTQSVARMTKEGYTIPAFVNALLDKGYDSFYTTIDDELHYFDGTDYVKVPRNEKAIDLALYKKQHGVLKKNAGASVIDFGDGVLLLEFTSKSNALGLDTMQMLNYALDLLDQSDDFIGLVIGNQSKNFSVGANLAMILMEAEDDNTFELDAVVNAFQQGTLRMKYSKKPVVAAPYNMTLGGGAEVCLAAAHIQASAEAYMGLVEVGVGVIPGGGGNKELYMKQLKGLPKGVNIDLLNIVSKTFETIATAKTSMSAEEARDNNFLNFADGISVNPDHLLYDAKQAVIGLVAEGYQAPTREKVPVVGETGYAALLLGAEGLKNSGFASTYDLEIAKKLAYVLAGGLVPYGTLVDEQYLLDLEREAFISLVQNAATQQRMQHMLLKGKPLRN
;
A
#
# COMPACT_ATOMS: atom_id res chain seq x y z
N MET A 1 -34.48 2.08 29.16
CA MET A 1 -35.76 1.43 28.75
C MET A 1 -36.16 2.04 27.44
N VAL A 2 -36.41 1.25 26.37
CA VAL A 2 -36.68 1.59 24.99
C VAL A 2 -35.42 1.58 24.09
N VAL A 3 -34.94 0.37 23.74
CA VAL A 3 -34.48 -0.01 22.42
C VAL A 3 -34.76 -1.51 22.24
N HIS A 4 -36.04 -1.85 22.03
CA HIS A 4 -36.43 -3.18 21.59
C HIS A 4 -37.69 -3.02 20.74
N SER A 5 -37.52 -2.63 19.48
CA SER A 5 -38.56 -2.88 18.46
C SER A 5 -38.03 -2.44 17.11
N LYS A 6 -37.32 -3.34 16.40
CA LYS A 6 -37.22 -3.43 14.93
C LYS A 6 -36.32 -4.59 14.53
N LEU A 7 -36.67 -5.79 14.96
CA LEU A 7 -36.10 -7.05 14.47
C LEU A 7 -37.19 -8.10 14.32
N GLU A 8 -38.34 -7.72 13.70
CA GLU A 8 -39.32 -8.68 13.21
C GLU A 8 -39.39 -8.53 11.71
N GLY A 9 -38.73 -9.44 10.97
CA GLY A 9 -38.73 -9.50 9.52
C GLY A 9 -37.44 -9.87 8.85
N ALA A 10 -36.34 -10.05 9.59
CA ALA A 10 -35.12 -10.60 9.00
C ALA A 10 -35.27 -12.12 8.96
N ASN A 11 -35.53 -12.68 7.77
CA ASN A 11 -35.18 -14.06 7.48
C ASN A 11 -33.77 -14.28 8.00
N CYS A 12 -33.59 -15.33 8.82
CA CYS A 12 -32.30 -15.78 9.28
C CYS A 12 -31.48 -16.28 8.06
N PHE A 13 -30.97 -15.36 7.26
CA PHE A 13 -29.90 -15.66 6.34
C PHE A 13 -28.75 -16.09 7.22
N MET A 14 -28.34 -17.37 7.14
CA MET A 14 -27.06 -17.78 7.69
C MET A 14 -26.03 -16.80 7.11
N VAL A 15 -25.48 -15.94 7.96
CA VAL A 15 -24.43 -15.00 7.56
C VAL A 15 -23.28 -15.84 7.05
N ARG A 16 -23.12 -15.91 5.74
CA ARG A 16 -21.98 -16.56 5.12
C ARG A 16 -20.74 -15.92 5.70
N ARG A 17 -19.84 -16.74 6.27
CA ARG A 17 -18.59 -16.24 6.84
C ARG A 17 -17.46 -17.08 6.30
N ILE A 18 -16.69 -16.52 5.36
CA ILE A 18 -15.44 -17.13 4.92
C ILE A 18 -14.43 -17.06 6.08
N GLN A 19 -13.89 -18.22 6.47
CA GLN A 19 -12.83 -18.37 7.47
C GLN A 19 -11.66 -19.17 6.91
N LYS A 20 -11.93 -20.11 6.01
CA LYS A 20 -10.95 -21.00 5.40
C LYS A 20 -11.01 -20.89 3.89
N VAL A 21 -9.86 -20.74 3.27
CA VAL A 21 -9.74 -20.55 1.83
C VAL A 21 -8.76 -21.59 1.26
N ALA A 22 -9.08 -22.13 0.08
CA ALA A 22 -8.14 -22.92 -0.71
C ALA A 22 -7.74 -22.14 -1.96
N VAL A 23 -6.44 -22.12 -2.26
CA VAL A 23 -5.87 -21.60 -3.50
C VAL A 23 -5.26 -22.76 -4.26
N ILE A 24 -5.69 -22.98 -5.49
CA ILE A 24 -5.25 -24.08 -6.34
C ILE A 24 -4.38 -23.56 -7.47
N GLY A 25 -3.13 -23.99 -7.47
CA GLY A 25 -2.06 -23.48 -8.32
C GLY A 25 -1.08 -22.62 -7.51
N SER A 26 0.16 -23.09 -7.33
CA SER A 26 1.19 -22.44 -6.52
C SER A 26 2.16 -21.57 -7.34
N GLY A 27 1.77 -21.18 -8.55
CA GLY A 27 2.52 -20.23 -9.37
C GLY A 27 2.66 -18.85 -8.69
N VAL A 28 3.18 -17.87 -9.43
CA VAL A 28 3.41 -16.50 -8.92
C VAL A 28 2.14 -15.87 -8.34
N MET A 29 1.02 -15.98 -9.06
CA MET A 29 -0.25 -15.41 -8.59
C MET A 29 -0.82 -16.23 -7.43
N GLY A 30 -0.91 -17.55 -7.53
CA GLY A 30 -1.53 -18.36 -6.49
C GLY A 30 -0.78 -18.29 -5.16
N SER A 31 0.55 -18.40 -5.16
CA SER A 31 1.33 -18.19 -3.93
C SER A 31 1.20 -16.78 -3.36
N GLY A 32 1.13 -15.76 -4.24
CA GLY A 32 0.91 -14.37 -3.82
C GLY A 32 -0.48 -14.14 -3.22
N ILE A 33 -1.53 -14.72 -3.80
CA ILE A 33 -2.91 -14.66 -3.27
C ILE A 33 -2.98 -15.40 -1.93
N ALA A 34 -2.40 -16.60 -1.83
CA ALA A 34 -2.35 -17.35 -0.58
C ALA A 34 -1.63 -16.55 0.53
N ALA A 35 -0.51 -15.91 0.20
CA ALA A 35 0.20 -15.04 1.13
C ALA A 35 -0.66 -13.83 1.57
N HIS A 36 -1.38 -13.21 0.63
CA HIS A 36 -2.26 -12.07 0.95
C HIS A 36 -3.41 -12.47 1.89
N LEU A 37 -4.07 -13.59 1.62
CA LEU A 37 -5.15 -14.11 2.47
C LEU A 37 -4.63 -14.50 3.86
N ALA A 38 -3.46 -15.13 3.93
CA ALA A 38 -2.79 -15.44 5.20
C ALA A 38 -2.41 -14.18 6.00
N ASN A 39 -2.00 -13.09 5.32
CA ASN A 39 -1.76 -11.79 5.95
C ASN A 39 -3.03 -11.18 6.54
N CYS A 40 -4.18 -11.43 5.91
CA CYS A 40 -5.49 -11.00 6.39
C CYS A 40 -6.04 -11.91 7.51
N GLY A 41 -5.29 -12.94 7.93
CA GLY A 41 -5.64 -13.82 9.05
C GLY A 41 -6.47 -15.05 8.68
N PHE A 42 -6.70 -15.32 7.39
CA PHE A 42 -7.44 -16.51 6.95
C PHE A 42 -6.58 -17.77 7.01
N GLU A 43 -7.17 -18.88 7.47
CA GLU A 43 -6.59 -20.21 7.27
C GLU A 43 -6.62 -20.52 5.78
N THR A 44 -5.43 -20.60 5.17
CA THR A 44 -5.28 -20.72 3.71
C THR A 44 -4.63 -22.04 3.35
N HIS A 45 -5.26 -22.82 2.47
CA HIS A 45 -4.71 -24.05 1.92
C HIS A 45 -4.17 -23.76 0.52
N LEU A 46 -2.89 -24.03 0.30
CA LEU A 46 -2.26 -23.87 -1.01
C LEU A 46 -2.01 -25.25 -1.62
N PHE A 47 -2.67 -25.54 -2.74
CA PHE A 47 -2.57 -26.82 -3.45
C PHE A 47 -1.98 -26.65 -4.83
N ASP A 48 -1.31 -27.72 -5.29
CA ASP A 48 -0.88 -27.83 -6.68
C ASP A 48 -1.02 -29.28 -7.17
N ILE A 49 -0.72 -29.50 -8.44
CA ILE A 49 -0.63 -30.84 -9.01
C ILE A 49 0.58 -31.60 -8.46
N VAL A 50 0.51 -32.92 -8.49
CA VAL A 50 1.67 -33.80 -8.26
C VAL A 50 2.58 -33.76 -9.49
N PRO A 51 3.92 -33.59 -9.35
CA PRO A 51 4.85 -33.71 -10.46
C PRO A 51 4.78 -35.07 -11.13
N ASN A 52 4.88 -35.11 -12.46
CA ASN A 52 4.86 -36.34 -13.25
C ASN A 52 6.26 -36.89 -13.59
N SER A 53 7.32 -36.20 -13.20
CA SER A 53 8.71 -36.60 -13.42
C SER A 53 9.62 -36.10 -12.28
N LEU A 54 10.71 -36.82 -12.05
CA LEU A 54 11.76 -36.42 -11.13
C LEU A 54 12.68 -35.39 -11.77
N THR A 55 13.28 -34.56 -10.94
CA THR A 55 14.43 -33.71 -11.34
C THR A 55 15.72 -34.52 -11.21
N ALA A 56 16.78 -34.09 -11.90
CA ALA A 56 18.10 -34.73 -11.80
C ALA A 56 18.66 -34.71 -10.36
N GLU A 57 18.25 -33.74 -9.53
CA GLU A 57 18.66 -33.65 -8.14
C GLU A 57 17.91 -34.67 -7.27
N GLU A 58 16.63 -34.89 -7.52
CA GLU A 58 15.78 -35.87 -6.84
C GLU A 58 16.20 -37.29 -7.18
N GLU A 59 16.53 -37.57 -8.46
CA GLU A 59 17.08 -38.85 -8.87
C GLU A 59 18.40 -39.16 -8.15
N LYS A 60 19.32 -38.19 -8.08
CA LYS A 60 20.59 -38.31 -7.34
C LYS A 60 20.39 -38.56 -5.85
N ALA A 61 19.33 -37.94 -5.27
CA ALA A 61 18.98 -38.14 -3.86
C ALA A 61 18.25 -39.48 -3.60
N GLY A 62 17.98 -40.29 -4.62
CA GLY A 62 17.27 -41.57 -4.51
C GLY A 62 15.79 -41.44 -4.19
N LEU A 63 15.17 -40.30 -4.50
CA LEU A 63 13.75 -40.07 -4.33
C LEU A 63 12.95 -40.72 -5.46
N THR A 64 11.68 -40.99 -5.18
CA THR A 64 10.72 -41.53 -6.13
C THR A 64 9.52 -40.58 -6.28
N LEU A 65 8.67 -40.81 -7.30
CA LEU A 65 7.44 -40.06 -7.49
C LEU A 65 6.46 -40.19 -6.31
N GLU A 66 6.59 -41.23 -5.48
CA GLU A 66 5.80 -41.45 -4.28
C GLU A 66 6.38 -40.74 -3.03
N SER A 67 7.59 -40.20 -3.14
CA SER A 67 8.20 -39.46 -2.02
C SER A 67 7.43 -38.20 -1.71
N PRO A 68 7.01 -37.93 -0.45
CA PRO A 68 6.22 -36.72 -0.10
C PRO A 68 6.88 -35.41 -0.54
N ALA A 69 8.20 -35.32 -0.46
CA ALA A 69 8.97 -34.16 -0.92
C ALA A 69 8.87 -33.94 -2.44
N VAL A 70 8.72 -34.98 -3.23
CA VAL A 70 8.49 -34.89 -4.69
C VAL A 70 7.04 -34.50 -4.95
N ARG A 71 6.10 -35.20 -4.31
CA ARG A 71 4.66 -34.95 -4.51
C ARG A 71 4.24 -33.52 -4.18
N ASN A 72 4.89 -32.90 -3.20
CA ASN A 72 4.62 -31.50 -2.78
C ASN A 72 5.64 -30.47 -3.31
N ARG A 73 6.55 -30.87 -4.20
CA ARG A 73 7.65 -30.03 -4.70
C ARG A 73 7.23 -28.64 -5.14
N PHE A 74 6.10 -28.50 -5.87
CA PHE A 74 5.65 -27.22 -6.38
C PHE A 74 5.25 -26.26 -5.25
N VAL A 75 4.43 -26.71 -4.32
CA VAL A 75 4.00 -25.89 -3.18
C VAL A 75 5.16 -25.57 -2.23
N ASP A 76 6.05 -26.53 -1.96
CA ASP A 76 7.21 -26.33 -1.09
C ASP A 76 8.19 -25.31 -1.71
N SER A 77 8.41 -25.40 -3.03
CA SER A 77 9.22 -24.41 -3.77
C SER A 77 8.59 -23.02 -3.73
N ALA A 78 7.26 -22.93 -3.87
CA ALA A 78 6.55 -21.66 -3.77
C ALA A 78 6.69 -21.05 -2.38
N MET A 79 6.50 -21.81 -1.32
CA MET A 79 6.67 -21.36 0.06
C MET A 79 8.10 -20.86 0.34
N ALA A 80 9.11 -21.56 -0.16
CA ALA A 80 10.51 -21.13 -0.02
C ALA A 80 10.81 -19.81 -0.77
N LYS A 81 10.14 -19.59 -1.92
CA LYS A 81 10.26 -18.34 -2.70
C LYS A 81 9.58 -17.17 -2.01
N LEU A 82 8.40 -17.34 -1.38
CA LEU A 82 7.70 -16.28 -0.65
C LEU A 82 8.57 -15.59 0.40
N LEU A 83 9.46 -16.33 1.07
CA LEU A 83 10.37 -15.79 2.08
C LEU A 83 11.50 -14.91 1.51
N LYS A 84 11.82 -15.05 0.23
CA LYS A 84 12.96 -14.38 -0.43
C LYS A 84 12.51 -13.33 -1.44
N GLN A 85 11.26 -13.34 -1.83
CA GLN A 85 10.71 -12.45 -2.86
C GLN A 85 10.74 -10.98 -2.42
N LYS A 86 11.00 -10.09 -3.37
CA LYS A 86 10.93 -8.63 -3.19
C LYS A 86 10.09 -8.03 -4.31
N PRO A 87 9.14 -7.15 -3.97
CA PRO A 87 8.70 -6.79 -2.61
C PRO A 87 8.14 -8.01 -1.85
N ALA A 88 8.20 -7.97 -0.51
CA ALA A 88 7.83 -9.10 0.35
C ALA A 88 6.32 -9.41 0.26
N PRO A 89 5.89 -10.63 -0.12
CA PRO A 89 4.47 -10.96 -0.19
C PRO A 89 3.83 -11.12 1.19
N LEU A 90 4.62 -11.52 2.19
CA LEU A 90 4.17 -11.70 3.56
C LEU A 90 4.39 -10.42 4.38
N THR A 91 3.45 -10.10 5.26
CA THR A 91 3.57 -8.99 6.21
C THR A 91 4.56 -9.33 7.34
N THR A 92 4.60 -10.58 7.74
CA THR A 92 5.57 -11.13 8.71
C THR A 92 5.82 -12.61 8.40
N LYS A 93 6.94 -13.15 8.88
CA LYS A 93 7.21 -14.59 8.75
C LYS A 93 6.17 -15.46 9.45
N ARG A 94 5.51 -14.95 10.50
CA ARG A 94 4.43 -15.67 11.21
C ARG A 94 3.23 -15.95 10.32
N SER A 95 2.95 -15.10 9.32
CA SER A 95 1.84 -15.29 8.39
C SER A 95 1.94 -16.62 7.63
N LEU A 96 3.14 -17.21 7.51
CA LEU A 96 3.31 -18.56 6.97
C LEU A 96 2.55 -19.63 7.74
N ASN A 97 2.37 -19.46 9.05
CA ASN A 97 1.66 -20.43 9.88
C ASN A 97 0.17 -20.54 9.52
N ASN A 98 -0.36 -19.55 8.81
CA ASN A 98 -1.73 -19.57 8.30
C ASN A 98 -1.83 -20.28 6.95
N ILE A 99 -0.71 -20.71 6.33
CA ILE A 99 -0.71 -21.41 5.05
C ILE A 99 -0.40 -22.89 5.28
N LYS A 100 -1.34 -23.73 4.89
CA LYS A 100 -1.17 -25.19 4.82
C LYS A 100 -0.94 -25.59 3.37
N THR A 101 0.04 -26.43 3.12
CA THR A 101 0.38 -26.91 1.77
C THR A 101 -0.11 -28.34 1.55
N GLY A 102 -0.38 -28.68 0.31
CA GLY A 102 -0.79 -30.02 -0.08
C GLY A 102 -0.86 -30.18 -1.61
N ASN A 103 -1.36 -31.30 -2.07
CA ASN A 103 -1.54 -31.57 -3.48
C ASN A 103 -2.94 -32.13 -3.80
N LEU A 104 -3.34 -32.02 -5.07
CA LEU A 104 -4.68 -32.38 -5.53
C LEU A 104 -4.95 -33.91 -5.63
N GLU A 105 -3.96 -34.76 -5.34
CA GLU A 105 -4.17 -36.22 -5.31
C GLU A 105 -4.36 -36.71 -3.88
N ASP A 106 -3.47 -36.29 -2.99
CA ASP A 106 -3.47 -36.75 -1.59
C ASP A 106 -4.48 -36.02 -0.73
N ASP A 107 -4.65 -34.69 -0.98
CA ASP A 107 -5.34 -33.77 -0.09
C ASP A 107 -6.66 -33.19 -0.68
N LEU A 108 -7.12 -33.72 -1.83
CA LEU A 108 -8.32 -33.20 -2.51
C LEU A 108 -9.54 -33.07 -1.58
N LYS A 109 -9.69 -34.01 -0.63
CA LYS A 109 -10.81 -34.02 0.33
C LYS A 109 -10.80 -32.82 1.29
N GLU A 110 -9.66 -32.15 1.48
CA GLU A 110 -9.59 -30.96 2.33
C GLU A 110 -10.41 -29.79 1.75
N LEU A 111 -10.68 -29.79 0.43
CA LEU A 111 -11.55 -28.81 -0.20
C LEU A 111 -13.01 -28.84 0.31
N SER A 112 -13.44 -29.94 0.94
CA SER A 112 -14.76 -30.00 1.60
C SER A 112 -14.86 -29.20 2.88
N LYS A 113 -13.72 -28.72 3.42
CA LYS A 113 -13.61 -28.01 4.70
C LYS A 113 -13.41 -26.51 4.56
N VAL A 114 -13.37 -26.00 3.31
CA VAL A 114 -13.13 -24.59 3.04
C VAL A 114 -14.41 -23.88 2.60
N ASP A 115 -14.44 -22.57 2.80
CA ASP A 115 -15.60 -21.74 2.48
C ASP A 115 -15.47 -21.09 1.08
N TRP A 116 -14.22 -20.92 0.60
CA TRP A 116 -13.90 -20.32 -0.68
C TRP A 116 -12.73 -21.04 -1.35
N ILE A 117 -12.88 -21.39 -2.62
CA ILE A 117 -11.85 -22.05 -3.46
C ILE A 117 -11.50 -21.09 -4.60
N ILE A 118 -10.22 -20.73 -4.71
CA ILE A 118 -9.70 -19.85 -5.76
C ILE A 118 -8.86 -20.69 -6.72
N GLU A 119 -9.29 -20.80 -7.96
CA GLU A 119 -8.54 -21.46 -9.02
C GLU A 119 -7.54 -20.47 -9.65
N VAL A 120 -6.26 -20.85 -9.69
CA VAL A 120 -5.14 -20.05 -10.21
C VAL A 120 -4.21 -20.92 -11.06
N VAL A 121 -4.78 -21.86 -11.81
CA VAL A 121 -4.00 -22.77 -12.68
C VAL A 121 -3.77 -22.16 -14.07
N THR A 122 -3.08 -22.90 -14.94
CA THR A 122 -2.76 -22.48 -16.31
C THR A 122 -3.99 -21.98 -17.08
N GLU A 123 -3.80 -20.93 -17.88
CA GLU A 123 -4.85 -20.28 -18.66
C GLU A 123 -5.28 -21.14 -19.86
N ASN A 124 -6.00 -22.21 -19.55
CA ASN A 124 -6.55 -23.16 -20.51
C ASN A 124 -7.91 -23.67 -20.04
N LEU A 125 -8.96 -23.43 -20.83
CA LEU A 125 -10.34 -23.75 -20.47
C LEU A 125 -10.54 -25.24 -20.19
N ALA A 126 -9.94 -26.16 -20.96
CA ALA A 126 -10.09 -27.61 -20.77
C ALA A 126 -9.47 -28.08 -19.46
N ILE A 127 -8.28 -27.53 -19.11
CA ILE A 127 -7.62 -27.82 -17.83
C ILE A 127 -8.47 -27.34 -16.68
N LYS A 128 -8.99 -26.10 -16.76
CA LYS A 128 -9.86 -25.51 -15.73
C LYS A 128 -11.15 -26.34 -15.56
N LYS A 129 -11.83 -26.73 -16.64
CA LYS A 129 -13.02 -27.58 -16.58
C LYS A 129 -12.75 -28.92 -15.92
N SER A 130 -11.65 -29.58 -16.26
CA SER A 130 -11.22 -30.84 -15.61
C SER A 130 -10.93 -30.67 -14.11
N LEU A 131 -10.36 -29.56 -13.72
CA LEU A 131 -10.17 -29.24 -12.31
C LEU A 131 -11.51 -29.02 -11.58
N TYR A 132 -12.46 -28.32 -12.21
CA TYR A 132 -13.79 -28.12 -11.62
C TYR A 132 -14.55 -29.42 -11.43
N ASP A 133 -14.37 -30.44 -12.30
CA ASP A 133 -14.93 -31.79 -12.08
C ASP A 133 -14.45 -32.37 -10.75
N LYS A 134 -13.15 -32.23 -10.46
CA LYS A 134 -12.57 -32.69 -9.19
C LYS A 134 -13.09 -31.89 -7.99
N ILE A 135 -13.15 -30.55 -8.10
CA ILE A 135 -13.66 -29.66 -7.05
C ILE A 135 -15.11 -30.00 -6.74
N GLU A 136 -15.96 -30.13 -7.75
CA GLU A 136 -17.38 -30.43 -7.59
C GLU A 136 -17.62 -31.78 -6.89
N SER A 137 -16.75 -32.77 -7.14
CA SER A 137 -16.88 -34.10 -6.53
C SER A 137 -16.66 -34.13 -5.01
N VAL A 138 -16.00 -33.09 -4.43
CA VAL A 138 -15.59 -33.07 -3.01
C VAL A 138 -16.07 -31.85 -2.24
N ARG A 139 -16.32 -30.71 -2.91
CA ARG A 139 -16.71 -29.47 -2.22
C ARG A 139 -18.05 -29.63 -1.49
N THR A 140 -18.22 -28.89 -0.41
CA THR A 140 -19.49 -28.77 0.27
C THR A 140 -20.45 -27.88 -0.53
N PRO A 141 -21.74 -28.21 -0.68
CA PRO A 141 -22.70 -27.33 -1.29
C PRO A 141 -22.69 -25.94 -0.67
N GLY A 142 -22.78 -24.90 -1.53
CA GLY A 142 -22.68 -23.53 -1.10
C GLY A 142 -21.26 -22.99 -0.92
N THR A 143 -20.20 -23.80 -1.02
CA THR A 143 -18.83 -23.28 -1.09
C THR A 143 -18.66 -22.42 -2.33
N ILE A 144 -18.12 -21.20 -2.14
CA ILE A 144 -17.83 -20.30 -3.26
C ILE A 144 -16.62 -20.81 -4.02
N VAL A 145 -16.69 -20.82 -5.34
CA VAL A 145 -15.57 -21.13 -6.23
C VAL A 145 -15.32 -19.93 -7.13
N SER A 146 -14.07 -19.54 -7.27
CA SER A 146 -13.73 -18.45 -8.19
C SER A 146 -12.50 -18.79 -9.02
N SER A 147 -12.43 -18.20 -10.22
CA SER A 147 -11.24 -18.26 -11.07
C SER A 147 -10.49 -16.93 -11.05
N ASN A 148 -9.16 -17.00 -10.96
CA ASN A 148 -8.28 -15.83 -11.14
C ASN A 148 -7.83 -15.71 -12.60
N THR A 149 -8.64 -16.18 -13.55
CA THR A 149 -8.37 -16.02 -14.99
C THR A 149 -8.20 -14.54 -15.34
N SER A 150 -7.36 -14.26 -16.33
CA SER A 150 -7.15 -12.91 -16.85
C SER A 150 -7.99 -12.59 -18.08
N GLY A 151 -8.72 -13.57 -18.64
CA GLY A 151 -9.48 -13.29 -19.86
C GLY A 151 -10.28 -14.47 -20.43
N ILE A 152 -10.27 -15.66 -19.81
CA ILE A 152 -11.18 -16.75 -20.21
C ILE A 152 -12.57 -16.45 -19.66
N SER A 153 -13.60 -16.60 -20.50
CA SER A 153 -14.99 -16.35 -20.12
C SER A 153 -15.42 -17.15 -18.88
N ILE A 154 -15.97 -16.45 -17.91
CA ILE A 154 -16.51 -17.01 -16.66
C ILE A 154 -17.76 -17.83 -16.97
N ASP A 155 -18.59 -17.37 -17.90
CA ASP A 155 -19.76 -18.11 -18.42
C ASP A 155 -19.35 -19.48 -19.01
N ALA A 156 -18.30 -19.48 -19.85
CA ALA A 156 -17.80 -20.71 -20.49
C ALA A 156 -17.25 -21.72 -19.47
N MET A 157 -16.69 -21.24 -18.36
CA MET A 157 -16.22 -22.08 -17.26
C MET A 157 -17.37 -22.65 -16.42
N ALA A 158 -18.43 -21.87 -16.21
CA ALA A 158 -19.61 -22.27 -15.44
C ALA A 158 -20.56 -23.21 -16.23
N GLU A 159 -20.48 -23.16 -17.56
CA GLU A 159 -21.39 -23.90 -18.42
C GLU A 159 -21.29 -25.42 -18.22
N GLY A 160 -22.44 -26.09 -18.07
CA GLY A 160 -22.54 -27.53 -17.86
C GLY A 160 -22.25 -28.01 -16.44
N ARG A 161 -22.03 -27.10 -15.48
CA ARG A 161 -21.85 -27.41 -14.06
C ARG A 161 -23.20 -27.57 -13.36
N SER A 162 -23.18 -28.15 -12.14
CA SER A 162 -24.38 -28.22 -11.32
C SER A 162 -24.92 -26.83 -10.98
N GLU A 163 -26.23 -26.72 -10.75
CA GLU A 163 -26.86 -25.47 -10.39
C GLU A 163 -26.24 -24.82 -9.15
N ASP A 164 -25.89 -25.62 -8.13
CA ASP A 164 -25.21 -25.11 -6.93
C ASP A 164 -23.83 -24.58 -7.23
N PHE A 165 -23.06 -25.24 -8.11
CA PHE A 165 -21.76 -24.70 -8.53
C PHE A 165 -21.94 -23.37 -9.28
N GLN A 166 -22.83 -23.33 -10.26
CA GLN A 166 -23.09 -22.14 -11.08
C GLN A 166 -23.48 -20.92 -10.25
N LYS A 167 -24.37 -21.11 -9.27
CA LYS A 167 -24.83 -20.04 -8.35
C LYS A 167 -23.72 -19.50 -7.45
N ASN A 168 -22.71 -20.33 -7.14
CA ASN A 168 -21.59 -20.00 -6.27
C ASN A 168 -20.28 -19.78 -7.02
N PHE A 169 -20.31 -19.55 -8.36
CA PHE A 169 -19.14 -19.38 -9.20
C PHE A 169 -19.02 -18.00 -9.79
N LEU A 170 -17.81 -17.40 -9.76
CA LEU A 170 -17.51 -16.09 -10.33
C LEU A 170 -15.99 -15.96 -10.63
N GLY A 171 -15.59 -14.90 -11.30
CA GLY A 171 -14.20 -14.48 -11.43
C GLY A 171 -13.78 -13.60 -10.26
N THR A 172 -12.55 -13.79 -9.78
CA THR A 172 -11.87 -12.89 -8.82
C THR A 172 -10.46 -12.64 -9.32
N HIS A 173 -10.31 -11.59 -10.14
CA HIS A 173 -9.06 -11.30 -10.81
C HIS A 173 -8.21 -10.36 -9.96
N PHE A 174 -7.17 -10.92 -9.31
CA PHE A 174 -6.16 -10.19 -8.55
C PHE A 174 -5.05 -9.70 -9.46
N PHE A 175 -4.45 -8.57 -9.11
CA PHE A 175 -3.30 -8.00 -9.81
C PHE A 175 -2.00 -8.27 -9.06
N ASN A 176 -0.91 -8.46 -9.81
CA ASN A 176 0.41 -8.79 -9.24
C ASN A 176 1.22 -7.54 -8.89
N PRO A 177 1.75 -7.39 -7.67
CA PRO A 177 1.68 -8.33 -6.53
C PRO A 177 0.37 -8.16 -5.71
N PRO A 178 -0.32 -9.28 -5.34
CA PRO A 178 -1.63 -9.19 -4.66
C PRO A 178 -1.63 -8.39 -3.36
N ARG A 179 -0.56 -8.38 -2.59
CA ARG A 179 -0.43 -7.57 -1.37
C ARG A 179 -0.47 -6.07 -1.64
N TYR A 180 0.14 -5.60 -2.73
CA TYR A 180 0.40 -4.18 -2.96
C TYR A 180 -0.56 -3.53 -3.95
N LEU A 181 -1.00 -4.26 -4.97
CA LEU A 181 -1.99 -3.73 -5.91
C LEU A 181 -3.40 -3.86 -5.32
N LYS A 182 -4.07 -2.73 -5.28
CA LYS A 182 -5.37 -2.61 -4.62
C LYS A 182 -6.51 -3.26 -5.41
N LEU A 183 -6.41 -3.30 -6.75
CA LEU A 183 -7.49 -3.77 -7.62
C LEU A 183 -7.82 -5.25 -7.38
N LEU A 184 -9.12 -5.51 -7.25
CA LEU A 184 -9.75 -6.81 -7.39
C LEU A 184 -10.95 -6.65 -8.33
N GLU A 185 -10.86 -7.21 -9.52
CA GLU A 185 -12.02 -7.30 -10.39
C GLU A 185 -12.86 -8.52 -9.98
N VAL A 186 -14.15 -8.30 -9.78
CA VAL A 186 -15.13 -9.35 -9.52
C VAL A 186 -16.02 -9.47 -10.74
N ILE A 187 -16.06 -10.65 -11.33
CA ILE A 187 -16.72 -10.92 -12.61
C ILE A 187 -17.78 -12.00 -12.40
N PRO A 188 -19.07 -11.67 -12.30
CA PRO A 188 -20.12 -12.67 -12.23
C PRO A 188 -20.30 -13.38 -13.57
N SER A 189 -20.68 -14.65 -13.52
CA SER A 189 -21.29 -15.33 -14.67
C SER A 189 -22.79 -14.98 -14.73
N LYS A 190 -23.42 -15.27 -15.85
CA LYS A 190 -24.88 -15.15 -15.98
C LYS A 190 -25.67 -16.05 -15.02
N TYR A 191 -25.00 -16.99 -14.36
CA TYR A 191 -25.60 -17.93 -13.43
C TYR A 191 -25.33 -17.56 -11.96
N THR A 192 -24.39 -16.66 -11.69
CA THR A 192 -23.98 -16.29 -10.34
C THR A 192 -25.16 -15.71 -9.54
N ASP A 193 -25.38 -16.24 -8.34
CA ASP A 193 -26.40 -15.72 -7.43
C ASP A 193 -26.05 -14.31 -6.97
N GLN A 194 -27.03 -13.38 -7.00
CA GLN A 194 -26.80 -11.99 -6.62
C GLN A 194 -26.31 -11.86 -5.18
N ALA A 195 -26.81 -12.69 -4.25
CA ALA A 195 -26.35 -12.65 -2.86
C ALA A 195 -24.91 -13.10 -2.71
N VAL A 196 -24.42 -14.01 -3.58
CA VAL A 196 -23.01 -14.39 -3.63
C VAL A 196 -22.17 -13.25 -4.15
N LEU A 197 -22.61 -12.58 -5.22
CA LEU A 197 -21.94 -11.42 -5.78
C LEU A 197 -21.83 -10.29 -4.76
N ASP A 198 -22.95 -9.89 -4.14
CA ASP A 198 -22.97 -8.81 -3.14
C ASP A 198 -22.06 -9.13 -1.94
N TYR A 199 -22.08 -10.38 -1.49
CA TYR A 199 -21.19 -10.83 -0.42
C TYR A 199 -19.71 -10.72 -0.82
N MET A 200 -19.33 -11.16 -2.02
CA MET A 200 -17.94 -11.14 -2.47
C MET A 200 -17.43 -9.73 -2.75
N LEU A 201 -18.28 -8.82 -3.21
CA LEU A 201 -17.95 -7.39 -3.34
C LEU A 201 -17.60 -6.79 -1.95
N ALA A 202 -18.49 -6.98 -0.96
CA ALA A 202 -18.25 -6.49 0.40
C ALA A 202 -17.07 -7.19 1.07
N PHE A 203 -16.92 -8.53 0.92
CA PHE A 203 -15.82 -9.29 1.47
C PHE A 203 -14.46 -8.83 0.90
N GLY A 204 -14.40 -8.58 -0.39
CA GLY A 204 -13.20 -8.07 -1.06
C GLY A 204 -12.74 -6.74 -0.47
N GLU A 205 -13.66 -5.85 -0.18
CA GLU A 205 -13.38 -4.53 0.38
C GLU A 205 -13.09 -4.58 1.88
N ASP A 206 -13.98 -5.19 2.67
CA ASP A 206 -13.95 -5.14 4.12
C ASP A 206 -12.94 -6.12 4.75
N ALA A 207 -12.84 -7.35 4.20
CA ALA A 207 -12.08 -8.42 4.85
C ALA A 207 -10.68 -8.62 4.28
N ILE A 208 -10.49 -8.35 2.97
CA ILE A 208 -9.17 -8.51 2.34
C ILE A 208 -8.58 -7.21 1.79
N GLY A 209 -9.21 -6.06 2.08
CA GLY A 209 -8.65 -4.73 1.87
C GLY A 209 -8.43 -4.33 0.41
N LYS A 210 -9.25 -4.86 -0.50
CA LYS A 210 -9.15 -4.56 -1.92
C LYS A 210 -10.02 -3.37 -2.34
N GLY A 211 -9.61 -2.71 -3.40
CA GLY A 211 -10.50 -1.86 -4.19
C GLY A 211 -11.25 -2.75 -5.17
N VAL A 212 -12.51 -3.00 -4.89
CA VAL A 212 -13.32 -3.93 -5.66
C VAL A 212 -14.01 -3.23 -6.82
N VAL A 213 -13.88 -3.79 -8.02
CA VAL A 213 -14.55 -3.30 -9.23
C VAL A 213 -15.37 -4.44 -9.82
N LEU A 214 -16.66 -4.16 -10.06
CA LEU A 214 -17.53 -5.07 -10.77
C LEU A 214 -17.26 -4.97 -12.27
N ALA A 215 -16.76 -6.06 -12.87
CA ALA A 215 -16.47 -6.15 -14.29
C ALA A 215 -17.43 -7.13 -14.97
N LYS A 216 -17.68 -6.91 -16.27
CA LYS A 216 -18.44 -7.83 -17.10
C LYS A 216 -17.54 -8.95 -17.64
N ASP A 217 -18.15 -10.09 -17.97
CA ASP A 217 -17.44 -11.24 -18.56
C ASP A 217 -17.10 -10.97 -20.04
N THR A 218 -16.07 -10.14 -20.24
CA THR A 218 -15.55 -9.73 -21.53
C THR A 218 -14.06 -10.03 -21.64
N PRO A 219 -13.46 -10.11 -22.83
CA PRO A 219 -12.03 -10.40 -22.98
C PRO A 219 -11.16 -9.45 -22.18
N ASN A 220 -10.34 -9.99 -21.27
CA ASN A 220 -9.41 -9.26 -20.40
C ASN A 220 -10.06 -8.22 -19.46
N PHE A 221 -11.36 -8.30 -19.24
CA PHE A 221 -12.16 -7.51 -18.30
C PHE A 221 -11.95 -5.99 -18.46
N ILE A 222 -11.59 -5.24 -17.41
CA ILE A 222 -11.41 -3.79 -17.46
C ILE A 222 -9.93 -3.40 -17.50
N GLY A 223 -9.20 -3.72 -16.44
CA GLY A 223 -7.84 -3.22 -16.24
C GLY A 223 -6.89 -3.67 -17.35
N ASN A 224 -6.87 -4.97 -17.65
CA ASN A 224 -6.03 -5.50 -18.72
C ASN A 224 -6.48 -5.02 -20.10
N ARG A 225 -7.78 -4.87 -20.36
CA ARG A 225 -8.28 -4.41 -21.65
C ARG A 225 -7.81 -2.98 -21.96
N VAL A 226 -8.13 -2.03 -21.10
CA VAL A 226 -7.78 -0.61 -21.24
C VAL A 226 -6.27 -0.38 -21.08
N GLY A 227 -5.65 -1.04 -20.09
CA GLY A 227 -4.21 -0.89 -19.82
C GLY A 227 -3.34 -1.40 -20.96
N THR A 228 -3.65 -2.59 -21.49
CA THR A 228 -2.91 -3.15 -22.63
C THR A 228 -3.09 -2.31 -23.90
N TYR A 229 -4.31 -1.80 -24.14
CA TYR A 229 -4.54 -0.89 -25.27
C TYR A 229 -3.61 0.32 -25.21
N GLY A 230 -3.54 1.02 -24.07
CA GLY A 230 -2.67 2.18 -23.90
C GLY A 230 -1.18 1.85 -24.06
N LEU A 231 -0.75 0.64 -23.64
CA LEU A 231 0.61 0.15 -23.84
C LEU A 231 0.89 -0.12 -25.33
N MET A 232 -0.04 -0.78 -26.05
CA MET A 232 0.11 -1.07 -27.48
C MET A 232 0.14 0.19 -28.33
N ILE A 233 -0.76 1.14 -28.08
CA ILE A 233 -0.72 2.47 -28.74
C ILE A 233 0.61 3.16 -28.50
N THR A 234 1.15 3.08 -27.27
CA THR A 234 2.46 3.69 -26.97
C THR A 234 3.59 3.05 -27.78
N LEU A 235 3.59 1.71 -27.91
CA LEU A 235 4.57 0.99 -28.74
C LEU A 235 4.47 1.36 -30.23
N GLN A 236 3.24 1.48 -30.73
CA GLN A 236 2.99 1.89 -32.12
C GLN A 236 3.47 3.33 -32.36
N VAL A 237 3.03 4.29 -31.56
CA VAL A 237 3.41 5.73 -31.69
C VAL A 237 4.93 5.91 -31.55
N MET A 238 5.56 5.18 -30.62
CA MET A 238 7.01 5.19 -30.45
C MET A 238 7.72 4.84 -31.76
N ARG A 239 7.29 3.80 -32.45
CA ARG A 239 7.89 3.36 -33.72
C ARG A 239 7.56 4.30 -34.87
N GLU A 240 6.30 4.68 -35.04
CA GLU A 240 5.86 5.52 -36.16
C GLU A 240 6.48 6.91 -36.15
N LYS A 241 6.66 7.48 -34.93
CA LYS A 241 7.18 8.85 -34.79
C LYS A 241 8.67 8.91 -34.41
N GLY A 242 9.35 7.77 -34.34
CA GLY A 242 10.80 7.69 -34.09
C GLY A 242 11.24 8.16 -32.72
N TYR A 243 10.49 7.83 -31.67
CA TYR A 243 10.92 8.03 -30.28
C TYR A 243 11.74 6.84 -29.78
N SER A 244 12.77 7.13 -28.99
CA SER A 244 13.51 6.08 -28.30
C SER A 244 12.76 5.58 -27.06
N VAL A 245 13.15 4.40 -26.55
CA VAL A 245 12.61 3.79 -25.33
C VAL A 245 12.69 4.75 -24.14
N GLY A 246 13.84 5.38 -23.93
CA GLY A 246 14.05 6.32 -22.83
C GLY A 246 13.32 7.64 -23.00
N GLU A 247 13.15 8.13 -24.24
CA GLU A 247 12.36 9.33 -24.51
C GLU A 247 10.90 9.13 -24.12
N VAL A 248 10.29 8.00 -24.48
CA VAL A 248 8.91 7.64 -24.08
C VAL A 248 8.79 7.58 -22.57
N ASP A 249 9.64 6.81 -21.90
CA ASP A 249 9.55 6.64 -20.44
C ASP A 249 9.87 7.93 -19.67
N SER A 250 10.59 8.89 -20.26
CA SER A 250 10.89 10.16 -19.60
C SER A 250 9.63 11.02 -19.36
N VAL A 251 8.56 10.81 -20.15
CA VAL A 251 7.34 11.63 -20.10
C VAL A 251 6.07 10.86 -19.76
N THR A 252 6.06 9.53 -19.92
CA THR A 252 4.87 8.70 -19.64
C THR A 252 4.76 8.19 -18.20
N GLY A 253 5.59 8.72 -17.30
CA GLY A 253 5.62 8.38 -15.87
C GLY A 253 5.01 9.46 -14.97
N PRO A 254 5.70 9.87 -13.89
CA PRO A 254 5.16 10.79 -12.87
C PRO A 254 4.75 12.17 -13.42
N LEU A 255 5.24 12.59 -14.56
CA LEU A 255 4.83 13.84 -15.20
C LEU A 255 3.34 13.88 -15.50
N ILE A 256 2.76 12.75 -15.88
CA ILE A 256 1.35 12.60 -16.22
C ILE A 256 0.58 11.75 -15.19
N GLY A 257 1.11 11.63 -13.96
CA GLY A 257 0.42 10.91 -12.88
C GLY A 257 0.44 9.38 -13.00
N ARG A 258 1.41 8.82 -13.73
CA ARG A 258 1.63 7.37 -13.80
C ARG A 258 2.82 6.94 -12.92
N PRO A 259 2.98 5.64 -12.62
CA PRO A 259 4.10 5.14 -11.82
C PRO A 259 5.47 5.56 -12.37
N SER A 260 6.48 5.57 -11.50
CA SER A 260 7.87 5.90 -11.90
C SER A 260 8.50 4.90 -12.87
N SER A 261 7.91 3.71 -13.01
CA SER A 261 8.25 2.75 -14.06
C SER A 261 7.81 3.20 -15.47
N ALA A 262 6.97 4.22 -15.58
CA ALA A 262 6.45 4.73 -16.84
C ALA A 262 5.80 3.63 -17.73
N THR A 263 6.14 3.52 -19.01
CA THR A 263 5.52 2.57 -19.95
C THR A 263 6.43 1.36 -20.22
N LEU A 264 7.61 1.58 -20.80
CA LEU A 264 8.47 0.47 -21.25
C LEU A 264 9.12 -0.26 -20.06
N ARG A 265 9.48 0.49 -19.02
CA ARG A 265 9.95 -0.12 -17.77
C ARG A 265 8.85 -0.91 -17.08
N THR A 266 7.58 -0.53 -17.21
CA THR A 266 6.43 -1.31 -16.69
C THR A 266 6.31 -2.62 -17.46
N LEU A 267 6.47 -2.62 -18.79
CA LEU A 267 6.50 -3.85 -19.59
C LEU A 267 7.63 -4.79 -19.14
N ASP A 268 8.82 -4.25 -18.86
CA ASP A 268 9.93 -5.05 -18.32
C ASP A 268 9.61 -5.65 -16.93
N VAL A 269 8.87 -4.93 -16.09
CA VAL A 269 8.47 -5.42 -14.74
C VAL A 269 7.41 -6.50 -14.83
N VAL A 270 6.41 -6.33 -15.69
CA VAL A 270 5.34 -7.33 -15.96
C VAL A 270 5.92 -8.59 -16.58
N GLY A 271 6.87 -8.43 -17.47
CA GLY A 271 7.45 -9.47 -18.31
C GLY A 271 6.84 -9.48 -19.71
N LEU A 272 7.72 -9.42 -20.71
CA LEU A 272 7.32 -9.25 -22.12
C LEU A 272 6.52 -10.44 -22.65
N ASP A 273 6.83 -11.65 -22.22
CA ASP A 273 6.05 -12.86 -22.53
C ASP A 273 4.64 -12.82 -21.94
N THR A 274 4.50 -12.33 -20.70
CA THR A 274 3.19 -12.16 -20.05
C THR A 274 2.38 -11.10 -20.79
N PHE A 275 3.01 -9.97 -21.14
CA PHE A 275 2.35 -8.90 -21.90
C PHE A 275 1.88 -9.38 -23.28
N ILE A 276 2.72 -10.13 -24.03
CA ILE A 276 2.35 -10.71 -25.33
C ILE A 276 1.16 -11.65 -25.18
N HIS A 277 1.16 -12.48 -24.13
CA HIS A 277 0.03 -13.39 -23.88
C HIS A 277 -1.28 -12.62 -23.66
N VAL A 278 -1.25 -11.54 -22.88
CA VAL A 278 -2.42 -10.70 -22.63
C VAL A 278 -2.87 -9.99 -23.92
N ALA A 279 -1.94 -9.46 -24.71
CA ALA A 279 -2.24 -8.79 -25.98
C ALA A 279 -2.87 -9.77 -26.98
N ASN A 280 -2.29 -10.96 -27.12
CA ASN A 280 -2.81 -12.01 -28.01
C ASN A 280 -4.21 -12.46 -27.58
N ASN A 281 -4.48 -12.55 -26.28
CA ASN A 281 -5.83 -12.93 -25.82
C ASN A 281 -6.88 -11.91 -26.26
N VAL A 282 -6.58 -10.61 -26.23
CA VAL A 282 -7.49 -9.59 -26.77
C VAL A 282 -7.56 -9.70 -28.28
N TYR A 283 -6.43 -9.83 -28.96
CA TYR A 283 -6.36 -9.97 -30.42
C TYR A 283 -7.25 -11.12 -30.93
N ASP A 284 -7.15 -12.30 -30.30
CA ASP A 284 -7.89 -13.49 -30.71
C ASP A 284 -9.41 -13.40 -30.45
N ASN A 285 -9.83 -12.53 -29.51
CA ASN A 285 -11.23 -12.40 -29.07
C ASN A 285 -11.89 -11.08 -29.50
N THR A 286 -11.22 -10.26 -30.30
CA THR A 286 -11.75 -9.00 -30.85
C THR A 286 -11.66 -9.00 -32.39
N THR A 287 -12.26 -8.02 -33.05
CA THR A 287 -12.33 -7.92 -34.50
C THR A 287 -12.15 -6.47 -34.95
N GLY A 288 -11.92 -6.26 -36.25
CA GLY A 288 -11.90 -4.94 -36.85
C GLY A 288 -10.71 -4.07 -36.44
N GLU A 289 -10.91 -2.78 -36.26
CA GLU A 289 -9.84 -1.83 -35.91
C GLU A 289 -9.27 -2.08 -34.51
N GLU A 290 -10.10 -2.50 -33.57
CA GLU A 290 -9.64 -2.87 -32.25
C GLU A 290 -8.61 -3.99 -32.32
N GLN A 291 -8.90 -5.06 -33.01
CA GLN A 291 -7.99 -6.21 -33.15
C GLN A 291 -6.61 -5.78 -33.65
N LYS A 292 -6.55 -4.88 -34.64
CA LYS A 292 -5.29 -4.39 -35.22
C LYS A 292 -4.38 -3.73 -34.18
N VAL A 293 -4.96 -3.01 -33.20
CA VAL A 293 -4.15 -2.36 -32.16
C VAL A 293 -3.43 -3.39 -31.29
N PHE A 294 -4.01 -4.59 -31.10
CA PHE A 294 -3.43 -5.63 -30.27
C PHE A 294 -2.46 -6.56 -31.04
N GLU A 295 -2.20 -6.31 -32.32
CA GLU A 295 -1.19 -7.06 -33.09
C GLU A 295 0.21 -6.84 -32.50
N VAL A 296 0.82 -7.95 -32.05
CA VAL A 296 2.13 -7.91 -31.37
C VAL A 296 3.23 -7.51 -32.36
N PRO A 297 3.98 -6.42 -32.11
CA PRO A 297 5.06 -5.99 -33.00
C PRO A 297 6.16 -7.05 -33.12
N ALA A 298 6.67 -7.25 -34.32
CA ALA A 298 7.71 -8.24 -34.63
C ALA A 298 8.98 -8.11 -33.77
N TYR A 299 9.38 -6.86 -33.43
CA TYR A 299 10.55 -6.63 -32.58
C TYR A 299 10.32 -7.15 -31.14
N LEU A 300 9.09 -7.06 -30.63
CA LEU A 300 8.73 -7.56 -29.30
C LEU A 300 8.75 -9.10 -29.25
N ALA A 301 8.21 -9.75 -30.29
CA ALA A 301 8.31 -11.21 -30.45
C ALA A 301 9.78 -11.66 -30.47
N LYS A 302 10.62 -10.97 -31.26
CA LYS A 302 12.06 -11.24 -31.33
C LYS A 302 12.79 -11.05 -29.98
N MET A 303 12.40 -10.06 -29.17
CA MET A 303 12.96 -9.89 -27.82
C MET A 303 12.67 -11.13 -26.95
N VAL A 304 11.42 -11.64 -26.99
CA VAL A 304 11.04 -12.84 -26.23
C VAL A 304 11.74 -14.10 -26.75
N GLU A 305 11.88 -14.26 -28.07
CA GLU A 305 12.65 -15.35 -28.68
C GLU A 305 14.12 -15.33 -28.25
N ASN A 306 14.71 -14.15 -28.05
CA ASN A 306 16.06 -13.98 -27.51
C ASN A 306 16.15 -14.23 -25.99
N GLY A 307 15.05 -14.54 -25.32
CA GLY A 307 15.00 -14.69 -23.87
C GLY A 307 15.05 -13.35 -23.10
N TRP A 308 14.82 -12.22 -23.77
CA TRP A 308 14.80 -10.89 -23.17
C TRP A 308 13.40 -10.61 -22.63
N LEU A 309 13.12 -11.12 -21.43
CA LEU A 309 11.79 -11.11 -20.84
C LEU A 309 11.56 -9.95 -19.86
N GLY A 310 12.46 -9.00 -19.81
CA GLY A 310 12.41 -7.88 -18.86
C GLY A 310 13.12 -8.18 -17.54
N ALA A 311 12.60 -7.65 -16.43
CA ALA A 311 13.25 -7.72 -15.12
C ALA A 311 13.55 -9.15 -14.64
N LYS A 312 12.70 -10.12 -14.98
CA LYS A 312 12.86 -11.52 -14.58
C LYS A 312 14.03 -12.25 -15.26
N SER A 313 14.42 -11.79 -16.46
CA SER A 313 15.62 -12.29 -17.16
C SER A 313 16.81 -11.33 -17.02
N GLY A 314 16.61 -10.18 -16.38
CA GLY A 314 17.62 -9.12 -16.23
C GLY A 314 17.80 -8.24 -17.49
N GLN A 315 17.06 -8.51 -18.56
CA GLN A 315 17.19 -7.86 -19.86
C GLN A 315 15.84 -7.75 -20.56
N GLY A 316 15.50 -6.58 -21.09
CA GLY A 316 14.28 -6.25 -21.81
C GLY A 316 14.43 -4.96 -22.60
N PHE A 317 13.50 -4.01 -22.51
CA PHE A 317 13.68 -2.66 -23.04
C PHE A 317 14.85 -1.94 -22.37
N PHE A 318 15.13 -2.32 -21.11
CA PHE A 318 16.26 -1.80 -20.35
C PHE A 318 17.18 -2.93 -19.89
N LEU A 319 18.48 -2.60 -19.83
CA LEU A 319 19.54 -3.46 -19.29
C LEU A 319 20.29 -2.71 -18.19
N LYS A 320 20.40 -3.31 -17.01
CA LYS A 320 21.22 -2.79 -15.92
C LYS A 320 22.64 -3.33 -16.01
N LYS A 321 23.62 -2.44 -16.27
CA LYS A 321 25.04 -2.80 -16.30
C LYS A 321 25.79 -2.03 -15.19
N GLY A 322 26.07 -2.72 -14.09
CA GLY A 322 26.68 -2.08 -12.93
C GLY A 322 25.73 -1.03 -12.29
N ARG A 323 26.10 0.25 -12.33
CA ARG A 323 25.29 1.38 -11.86
C ARG A 323 24.43 2.01 -12.94
N ASP A 324 24.71 1.73 -14.20
CA ASP A 324 24.06 2.35 -15.35
C ASP A 324 22.85 1.53 -15.81
N ILE A 325 21.83 2.26 -16.30
CA ILE A 325 20.65 1.68 -16.94
C ILE A 325 20.74 2.09 -18.42
N LEU A 326 20.93 1.11 -19.27
CA LEU A 326 20.98 1.26 -20.72
C LEU A 326 19.60 1.02 -21.31
N GLU A 327 19.29 1.64 -22.47
CA GLU A 327 18.09 1.40 -23.26
C GLU A 327 18.39 0.63 -24.53
N LEU A 328 17.43 -0.16 -24.97
CA LEU A 328 17.50 -0.92 -26.22
C LEU A 328 17.21 0.01 -27.42
N ASP A 329 18.09 -0.01 -28.40
CA ASP A 329 17.80 0.52 -29.74
C ASP A 329 17.06 -0.58 -30.53
N LEU A 330 15.82 -0.30 -30.95
CA LEU A 330 14.94 -1.29 -31.58
C LEU A 330 15.30 -1.57 -33.07
N ASP A 331 16.16 -0.80 -33.66
CA ASP A 331 16.63 -1.01 -35.05
C ASP A 331 17.88 -1.87 -35.08
N THR A 332 18.83 -1.57 -34.21
CA THR A 332 20.12 -2.27 -34.14
C THR A 332 20.09 -3.46 -33.17
N PHE A 333 19.16 -3.51 -32.24
CA PHE A 333 19.11 -4.46 -31.10
C PHE A 333 20.35 -4.37 -30.19
N GLU A 334 20.97 -3.20 -30.12
CA GLU A 334 22.09 -2.90 -29.23
C GLU A 334 21.65 -2.02 -28.07
N TYR A 335 22.32 -2.15 -26.90
CA TYR A 335 22.06 -1.31 -25.74
C TYR A 335 22.97 -0.11 -25.68
N GLY A 336 22.38 1.08 -25.58
CA GLY A 336 23.05 2.37 -25.48
C GLY A 336 22.67 3.18 -24.25
N PRO A 337 23.30 4.35 -24.06
CA PRO A 337 22.93 5.28 -22.99
C PRO A 337 21.46 5.69 -23.09
N ARG A 338 20.76 5.73 -21.94
CA ARG A 338 19.37 6.14 -21.86
C ARG A 338 19.20 7.59 -22.28
N LYS A 339 18.28 7.83 -23.22
CA LYS A 339 17.88 9.17 -23.68
C LYS A 339 16.68 9.67 -22.88
N ALA A 340 16.41 10.97 -22.95
CA ALA A 340 15.22 11.59 -22.38
C ALA A 340 14.79 12.76 -23.27
N LEU A 341 13.49 13.05 -23.30
CA LEU A 341 13.01 14.28 -23.94
C LEU A 341 13.36 15.48 -23.03
N GLU A 342 13.96 16.48 -23.64
CA GLU A 342 14.25 17.76 -23.03
C GLU A 342 13.56 18.86 -23.85
N THR A 343 12.34 19.21 -23.47
CA THR A 343 11.53 20.20 -24.18
C THR A 343 11.14 21.35 -23.25
N PRO A 344 10.86 22.55 -23.82
CA PRO A 344 10.36 23.69 -23.01
C PRO A 344 9.10 23.36 -22.22
N SER A 345 8.21 22.53 -22.79
CA SER A 345 6.97 22.12 -22.11
C SER A 345 7.21 21.30 -20.84
N ILE A 346 8.21 20.43 -20.80
CA ILE A 346 8.59 19.67 -19.60
C ILE A 346 9.09 20.62 -18.50
N ALA A 347 9.91 21.60 -18.85
CA ALA A 347 10.42 22.59 -17.90
C ALA A 347 9.27 23.43 -17.32
N ALA A 348 8.34 23.89 -18.16
CA ALA A 348 7.16 24.63 -17.75
C ALA A 348 6.20 23.77 -16.88
N ALA A 349 5.98 22.53 -17.26
CA ALA A 349 5.10 21.60 -16.56
C ALA A 349 5.58 21.30 -15.12
N LYS A 350 6.89 21.23 -14.89
CA LYS A 350 7.47 21.04 -13.54
C LYS A 350 7.17 22.20 -12.58
N GLN A 351 6.85 23.39 -13.11
CA GLN A 351 6.45 24.57 -12.32
C GLN A 351 4.93 24.61 -12.05
N GLN A 352 4.12 23.80 -12.75
CA GLN A 352 2.68 23.78 -12.60
C GLN A 352 2.26 23.19 -11.25
N ARG A 353 1.34 23.87 -10.57
CA ARG A 353 0.69 23.33 -9.36
C ARG A 353 -0.48 22.41 -9.73
N GLY A 354 -0.49 21.22 -9.15
CA GLY A 354 -1.52 20.21 -9.40
C GLY A 354 -1.28 19.39 -10.67
N LEU A 355 -1.74 18.13 -10.62
CA LEU A 355 -1.55 17.18 -11.70
C LEU A 355 -2.38 17.55 -12.94
N ALA A 356 -3.64 17.94 -12.75
CA ALA A 356 -4.56 18.28 -13.83
C ALA A 356 -3.99 19.39 -14.75
N ASN A 357 -3.53 20.50 -14.14
CA ASN A 357 -2.93 21.62 -14.89
C ASN A 357 -1.66 21.18 -15.63
N ARG A 358 -0.84 20.34 -14.99
CA ARG A 358 0.38 19.84 -15.59
C ARG A 358 0.10 18.93 -16.79
N VAL A 359 -0.83 17.99 -16.67
CA VAL A 359 -1.23 17.10 -17.76
C VAL A 359 -1.80 17.90 -18.91
N LYS A 360 -2.71 18.83 -18.65
CA LYS A 360 -3.28 19.72 -19.68
C LYS A 360 -2.20 20.50 -20.43
N SER A 361 -1.26 21.11 -19.72
CA SER A 361 -0.18 21.91 -20.36
C SER A 361 0.73 21.05 -21.23
N LEU A 362 1.02 19.80 -20.84
CA LEU A 362 1.85 18.89 -21.60
C LEU A 362 1.13 18.34 -22.83
N VAL A 363 -0.13 17.94 -22.71
CA VAL A 363 -0.91 17.33 -23.79
C VAL A 363 -1.16 18.32 -24.95
N TYR A 364 -1.28 19.60 -24.66
CA TYR A 364 -1.48 20.66 -25.65
C TYR A 364 -0.20 21.42 -26.04
N ALA A 365 0.97 20.94 -25.59
CA ALA A 365 2.23 21.55 -26.00
C ALA A 365 2.49 21.35 -27.50
N GLU A 366 3.08 22.38 -28.15
CA GLU A 366 3.42 22.37 -29.59
C GLU A 366 4.87 21.88 -29.83
N ASP A 367 5.31 20.89 -29.02
CA ASP A 367 6.63 20.28 -29.16
C ASP A 367 6.53 18.75 -29.17
N ARG A 368 7.67 18.06 -29.30
CA ARG A 368 7.72 16.59 -29.31
C ARG A 368 7.07 15.92 -28.12
N THR A 369 7.06 16.56 -26.95
CA THR A 369 6.38 16.03 -25.76
C THR A 369 4.87 16.05 -25.93
N GLY A 370 4.31 17.16 -26.37
CA GLY A 370 2.87 17.27 -26.61
C GLY A 370 2.40 16.37 -27.74
N GLU A 371 3.18 16.26 -28.81
CA GLU A 371 2.90 15.34 -29.92
C GLU A 371 2.81 13.88 -29.44
N LEU A 372 3.81 13.42 -28.68
CA LEU A 372 3.83 12.07 -28.12
C LEU A 372 2.65 11.81 -27.20
N LEU A 373 2.45 12.69 -26.21
CA LEU A 373 1.39 12.50 -25.20
C LEU A 373 0.00 12.57 -25.79
N TRP A 374 -0.26 13.50 -26.73
CA TRP A 374 -1.54 13.55 -27.42
C TRP A 374 -1.82 12.27 -28.20
N SER A 375 -0.83 11.80 -28.97
CA SER A 375 -0.97 10.59 -29.80
C SER A 375 -1.21 9.31 -28.97
N ILE A 376 -0.87 9.29 -27.69
CA ILE A 376 -1.11 8.17 -26.77
C ILE A 376 -2.41 8.37 -26.00
N ILE A 377 -2.64 9.56 -25.46
CA ILE A 377 -3.75 9.84 -24.54
C ILE A 377 -5.07 9.87 -25.30
N ALA A 378 -5.15 10.60 -26.44
CA ALA A 378 -6.40 10.76 -27.16
C ALA A 378 -7.05 9.42 -27.55
N PRO A 379 -6.35 8.47 -28.23
CA PRO A 379 -6.95 7.18 -28.56
C PRO A 379 -7.28 6.34 -27.32
N THR A 380 -6.50 6.44 -26.23
CA THR A 380 -6.79 5.71 -24.98
C THR A 380 -8.07 6.22 -24.33
N LEU A 381 -8.33 7.52 -24.34
CA LEU A 381 -9.57 8.11 -23.81
C LEU A 381 -10.78 7.68 -24.63
N LEU A 382 -10.67 7.77 -25.96
CA LEU A 382 -11.75 7.35 -26.87
C LEU A 382 -12.10 5.88 -26.68
N TYR A 383 -11.09 5.02 -26.63
CA TYR A 383 -11.27 3.58 -26.39
C TYR A 383 -11.94 3.29 -25.05
N SER A 384 -11.51 3.98 -23.98
CA SER A 384 -12.16 3.83 -22.66
C SER A 384 -13.63 4.21 -22.68
N ALA A 385 -14.00 5.25 -23.44
CA ALA A 385 -15.39 5.67 -23.56
C ALA A 385 -16.22 4.75 -24.48
N GLU A 386 -15.62 4.17 -25.51
CA GLU A 386 -16.24 3.18 -26.39
C GLU A 386 -16.62 1.92 -25.62
N LEU A 387 -15.75 1.49 -24.71
CA LEU A 387 -15.95 0.29 -23.90
C LEU A 387 -16.92 0.49 -22.72
N ASN A 388 -17.30 1.74 -22.38
CA ASN A 388 -18.28 1.98 -21.32
C ASN A 388 -19.64 1.35 -21.66
N GLY A 389 -20.16 0.54 -20.75
CA GLY A 389 -21.35 -0.30 -20.99
C GLY A 389 -21.01 -1.71 -21.51
N GLU A 390 -19.87 -1.93 -22.14
CA GLU A 390 -19.39 -3.25 -22.54
C GLU A 390 -18.63 -3.96 -21.41
N ILE A 391 -17.58 -3.32 -20.87
CA ILE A 391 -16.68 -3.92 -19.84
C ILE A 391 -17.10 -3.58 -18.41
N SER A 392 -17.80 -2.47 -18.22
CA SER A 392 -18.32 -1.97 -16.94
C SER A 392 -19.59 -1.18 -17.17
N ASP A 393 -20.51 -1.19 -16.20
CA ASP A 393 -21.73 -0.38 -16.27
C ASP A 393 -21.51 1.10 -15.91
N SER A 394 -20.29 1.47 -15.48
CA SER A 394 -19.99 2.86 -15.14
C SER A 394 -18.54 3.22 -15.41
N ILE A 395 -18.33 4.51 -15.73
CA ILE A 395 -16.98 5.09 -15.87
C ILE A 395 -16.17 5.02 -14.59
N LEU A 396 -16.83 4.94 -13.41
CA LEU A 396 -16.18 4.76 -12.12
C LEU A 396 -15.36 3.48 -12.08
N GLY A 397 -15.92 2.36 -12.55
CA GLY A 397 -15.25 1.07 -12.59
C GLY A 397 -14.00 1.12 -13.47
N ILE A 398 -14.08 1.80 -14.62
CA ILE A 398 -12.94 1.94 -15.54
C ILE A 398 -11.84 2.79 -14.92
N ASP A 399 -12.18 3.96 -14.35
CA ASP A 399 -11.21 4.83 -13.70
C ASP A 399 -10.56 4.15 -12.48
N GLN A 400 -11.33 3.48 -11.65
CA GLN A 400 -10.84 2.77 -10.48
C GLN A 400 -9.94 1.60 -10.86
N ALA A 401 -10.28 0.82 -11.90
CA ALA A 401 -9.45 -0.27 -12.39
C ALA A 401 -8.06 0.23 -12.82
N MET A 402 -8.00 1.36 -13.52
CA MET A 402 -6.72 1.94 -13.93
C MET A 402 -5.93 2.52 -12.75
N LYS A 403 -6.60 3.16 -11.80
CA LYS A 403 -5.97 3.72 -10.60
C LYS A 403 -5.42 2.61 -9.70
N TRP A 404 -6.18 1.55 -9.45
CA TRP A 404 -5.84 0.51 -8.48
C TRP A 404 -5.04 -0.66 -9.06
N GLY A 405 -5.17 -0.94 -10.37
CA GLY A 405 -4.47 -2.01 -11.06
C GLY A 405 -3.18 -1.56 -11.76
N PHE A 406 -3.18 -0.36 -12.36
CA PHE A 406 -2.03 0.19 -13.06
C PHE A 406 -1.31 1.31 -12.29
N GLY A 407 -1.80 1.67 -11.10
CA GLY A 407 -1.20 2.69 -10.24
C GLY A 407 -1.27 4.11 -10.83
N TRP A 408 -2.24 4.39 -11.69
CA TRP A 408 -2.46 5.73 -12.20
C TRP A 408 -3.03 6.64 -11.09
N THR A 409 -2.64 7.89 -11.09
CA THR A 409 -3.20 8.88 -10.15
C THR A 409 -4.59 9.33 -10.58
N GLN A 410 -4.85 9.38 -11.89
CA GLN A 410 -6.13 9.72 -12.49
C GLN A 410 -6.50 8.62 -13.49
N GLY A 411 -7.76 8.19 -13.48
CA GLY A 411 -8.29 7.30 -14.48
C GLY A 411 -8.56 8.01 -15.80
N PRO A 412 -8.93 7.28 -16.88
CA PRO A 412 -9.15 7.85 -18.20
C PRO A 412 -10.12 9.04 -18.22
N PHE A 413 -11.26 8.93 -17.58
CA PHE A 413 -12.27 9.99 -17.58
C PHE A 413 -11.86 11.18 -16.69
N GLU A 414 -11.17 10.93 -15.57
CA GLU A 414 -10.56 11.99 -14.76
C GLU A 414 -9.46 12.75 -15.55
N VAL A 415 -8.67 12.05 -16.37
CA VAL A 415 -7.69 12.69 -17.28
C VAL A 415 -8.40 13.49 -18.36
N TRP A 416 -9.52 12.98 -18.89
CA TRP A 416 -10.28 13.71 -19.91
C TRP A 416 -10.84 15.03 -19.38
N ASP A 417 -11.40 15.00 -18.18
CA ASP A 417 -11.84 16.22 -17.48
C ASP A 417 -10.68 17.19 -17.25
N ALA A 418 -9.53 16.69 -16.83
CA ALA A 418 -8.33 17.50 -16.58
C ALA A 418 -7.86 18.24 -17.84
N ILE A 419 -7.89 17.61 -19.02
CA ILE A 419 -7.50 18.24 -20.28
C ILE A 419 -8.63 19.06 -20.91
N GLY A 420 -9.87 18.86 -20.48
CA GLY A 420 -11.09 19.52 -20.98
C GLY A 420 -11.77 18.75 -22.11
N VAL A 421 -12.97 18.24 -21.85
CA VAL A 421 -13.73 17.38 -22.79
C VAL A 421 -14.05 18.13 -24.09
N THR A 422 -14.68 19.28 -24.03
CA THR A 422 -15.06 20.07 -25.21
C THR A 422 -13.86 20.42 -26.09
N GLN A 423 -12.74 20.88 -25.48
CA GLN A 423 -11.54 21.26 -26.22
C GLN A 423 -10.88 20.06 -26.91
N SER A 424 -10.77 18.94 -26.19
CA SER A 424 -10.15 17.72 -26.73
C SER A 424 -10.98 17.08 -27.81
N VAL A 425 -12.31 17.01 -27.65
CA VAL A 425 -13.24 16.49 -28.67
C VAL A 425 -13.18 17.33 -29.95
N ALA A 426 -13.15 18.65 -29.83
CA ALA A 426 -12.99 19.51 -31.02
C ALA A 426 -11.69 19.22 -31.79
N ARG A 427 -10.57 18.99 -31.09
CA ARG A 427 -9.30 18.60 -31.69
C ARG A 427 -9.38 17.19 -32.29
N MET A 428 -9.91 16.22 -31.56
CA MET A 428 -10.09 14.84 -32.05
C MET A 428 -10.92 14.79 -33.33
N THR A 429 -12.04 15.52 -33.37
CA THR A 429 -12.91 15.61 -34.56
C THR A 429 -12.16 16.23 -35.76
N LYS A 430 -11.38 17.29 -35.53
CA LYS A 430 -10.56 17.93 -36.57
C LYS A 430 -9.49 16.98 -37.11
N GLU A 431 -8.94 16.11 -36.25
CA GLU A 431 -7.94 15.10 -36.61
C GLU A 431 -8.56 13.82 -37.20
N GLY A 432 -9.91 13.74 -37.30
CA GLY A 432 -10.61 12.64 -37.94
C GLY A 432 -10.97 11.46 -37.03
N TYR A 433 -10.83 11.60 -35.73
CA TYR A 433 -11.29 10.57 -34.79
C TYR A 433 -12.83 10.50 -34.73
N THR A 434 -13.35 9.29 -34.59
CA THR A 434 -14.76 9.05 -34.29
C THR A 434 -14.99 9.26 -32.79
N ILE A 435 -15.96 10.08 -32.45
CA ILE A 435 -16.31 10.36 -31.05
C ILE A 435 -17.37 9.35 -30.60
N PRO A 436 -17.15 8.60 -29.52
CA PRO A 436 -18.13 7.64 -28.98
C PRO A 436 -19.47 8.29 -28.62
N ALA A 437 -20.56 7.54 -28.79
CA ALA A 437 -21.91 8.01 -28.51
C ALA A 437 -22.07 8.51 -27.07
N PHE A 438 -21.41 7.86 -26.13
CA PHE A 438 -21.39 8.25 -24.70
C PHE A 438 -20.86 9.67 -24.48
N VAL A 439 -19.80 10.05 -25.21
CA VAL A 439 -19.20 11.40 -25.13
C VAL A 439 -20.10 12.43 -25.82
N ASN A 440 -20.68 12.08 -26.98
CA ASN A 440 -21.63 12.95 -27.65
C ASN A 440 -22.85 13.22 -26.76
N ALA A 441 -23.39 12.20 -26.06
CA ALA A 441 -24.51 12.35 -25.13
C ALA A 441 -24.21 13.35 -24.00
N LEU A 442 -22.98 13.36 -23.47
CA LEU A 442 -22.53 14.35 -22.49
C LEU A 442 -22.60 15.78 -23.05
N LEU A 443 -22.00 15.97 -24.25
CA LEU A 443 -21.92 17.30 -24.90
C LEU A 443 -23.29 17.79 -25.36
N ASP A 444 -24.18 16.92 -25.82
CA ASP A 444 -25.54 17.25 -26.25
C ASP A 444 -26.38 17.75 -25.06
N LYS A 445 -26.07 17.33 -23.84
CA LYS A 445 -26.68 17.87 -22.62
C LYS A 445 -26.12 19.25 -22.22
N GLY A 446 -25.09 19.72 -22.91
CA GLY A 446 -24.37 20.93 -22.57
C GLY A 446 -23.38 20.75 -21.40
N TYR A 447 -23.03 19.53 -21.06
CA TYR A 447 -22.04 19.21 -20.02
C TYR A 447 -20.63 19.24 -20.65
N ASP A 448 -19.63 19.58 -19.83
CA ASP A 448 -18.23 19.72 -20.26
C ASP A 448 -17.25 18.85 -19.44
N SER A 449 -17.76 18.02 -18.54
CA SER A 449 -16.97 17.10 -17.71
C SER A 449 -17.74 15.83 -17.38
N PHE A 450 -17.02 14.72 -17.19
CA PHE A 450 -17.60 13.44 -16.78
C PHE A 450 -17.93 13.39 -15.29
N TYR A 451 -17.18 14.17 -14.49
CA TYR A 451 -17.39 14.31 -13.05
C TYR A 451 -17.76 15.74 -12.71
N THR A 452 -18.66 15.90 -11.76
CA THR A 452 -19.06 17.21 -11.25
C THR A 452 -19.36 17.14 -9.75
N THR A 453 -19.39 18.29 -9.08
CA THR A 453 -19.81 18.39 -7.68
C THR A 453 -21.15 19.12 -7.63
N ILE A 454 -22.17 18.44 -7.12
CA ILE A 454 -23.51 19.00 -6.88
C ILE A 454 -23.79 18.88 -5.39
N ASP A 455 -24.18 19.96 -4.73
CA ASP A 455 -24.45 20.00 -3.28
C ASP A 455 -23.31 19.38 -2.42
N ASP A 456 -22.07 19.71 -2.76
CA ASP A 456 -20.85 19.18 -2.13
C ASP A 456 -20.67 17.65 -2.23
N GLU A 457 -21.38 17.00 -3.15
CA GLU A 457 -21.25 15.58 -3.44
C GLU A 457 -20.74 15.33 -4.85
N LEU A 458 -19.85 14.34 -4.99
CA LEU A 458 -19.31 13.97 -6.28
C LEU A 458 -20.36 13.20 -7.09
N HIS A 459 -20.57 13.60 -8.34
CA HIS A 459 -21.44 12.96 -9.31
C HIS A 459 -20.62 12.58 -10.54
N TYR A 460 -21.07 11.59 -11.27
CA TYR A 460 -20.51 11.18 -12.55
C TYR A 460 -21.61 11.06 -13.61
N PHE A 461 -21.26 11.23 -14.86
CA PHE A 461 -22.19 11.07 -15.97
C PHE A 461 -22.39 9.57 -16.27
N ASP A 462 -23.64 9.10 -16.23
CA ASP A 462 -24.01 7.69 -16.45
C ASP A 462 -24.36 7.36 -17.92
N GLY A 463 -24.31 8.36 -18.80
CA GLY A 463 -24.76 8.27 -20.20
C GLY A 463 -26.10 8.98 -20.45
N THR A 464 -26.84 9.31 -19.42
CA THR A 464 -28.12 10.03 -19.48
C THR A 464 -28.09 11.31 -18.67
N ASP A 465 -27.57 11.30 -17.47
CA ASP A 465 -27.46 12.46 -16.59
C ASP A 465 -26.35 12.27 -15.53
N TYR A 466 -26.13 13.28 -14.68
CA TYR A 466 -25.26 13.15 -13.53
C TYR A 466 -25.93 12.37 -12.41
N VAL A 467 -25.29 11.28 -11.97
CA VAL A 467 -25.70 10.46 -10.83
C VAL A 467 -24.66 10.53 -9.73
N LYS A 468 -25.13 10.47 -8.49
CA LYS A 468 -24.25 10.53 -7.32
C LYS A 468 -23.29 9.33 -7.30
N VAL A 469 -22.01 9.58 -7.04
CA VAL A 469 -21.01 8.53 -6.81
C VAL A 469 -21.38 7.75 -5.54
N PRO A 470 -21.58 6.43 -5.62
CA PRO A 470 -21.80 5.61 -4.43
C PRO A 470 -20.62 5.76 -3.44
N ARG A 471 -20.92 5.93 -2.17
CA ARG A 471 -19.90 6.04 -1.13
C ARG A 471 -19.99 4.88 -0.16
N ASN A 472 -18.84 4.35 0.18
CA ASN A 472 -18.71 3.53 1.37
C ASN A 472 -18.56 4.46 2.58
N GLU A 473 -19.46 4.35 3.56
CA GLU A 473 -19.43 5.18 4.78
C GLU A 473 -18.14 5.01 5.58
N LYS A 474 -17.45 3.86 5.44
CA LYS A 474 -16.16 3.60 6.06
C LYS A 474 -14.99 4.29 5.33
N ALA A 475 -15.14 4.60 4.04
CA ALA A 475 -14.13 5.28 3.24
C ALA A 475 -14.29 6.79 3.33
N ILE A 476 -13.76 7.38 4.39
CA ILE A 476 -13.85 8.82 4.64
C ILE A 476 -12.92 9.57 3.68
N ASP A 477 -13.47 10.51 2.91
CA ASP A 477 -12.68 11.53 2.19
C ASP A 477 -12.53 12.76 3.09
N LEU A 478 -11.35 12.93 3.66
CA LEU A 478 -11.09 13.99 4.63
C LEU A 478 -11.15 15.41 4.01
N ALA A 479 -10.78 15.54 2.74
CA ALA A 479 -10.86 16.83 2.05
C ALA A 479 -12.32 17.30 1.91
N LEU A 480 -13.16 16.38 1.50
CA LEU A 480 -14.59 16.61 1.39
C LEU A 480 -15.25 16.77 2.76
N TYR A 481 -14.87 15.94 3.73
CA TYR A 481 -15.37 16.04 5.11
C TYR A 481 -15.13 17.45 5.68
N LYS A 482 -13.92 17.98 5.51
CA LYS A 482 -13.58 19.37 5.93
C LYS A 482 -14.38 20.43 5.20
N LYS A 483 -14.71 20.21 3.93
CA LYS A 483 -15.53 21.14 3.14
C LYS A 483 -16.97 21.20 3.68
N GLN A 484 -17.53 20.05 4.07
CA GLN A 484 -18.90 19.93 4.57
C GLN A 484 -19.04 20.36 6.04
N HIS A 485 -18.08 20.04 6.90
CA HIS A 485 -18.16 20.24 8.36
C HIS A 485 -17.26 21.36 8.89
N GLY A 486 -16.33 21.84 8.08
CA GLY A 486 -15.39 22.90 8.47
C GLY A 486 -14.20 22.38 9.31
N VAL A 487 -13.42 23.31 9.80
CA VAL A 487 -12.23 23.09 10.63
C VAL A 487 -12.33 23.96 11.87
N LEU A 488 -12.22 23.37 13.05
CA LEU A 488 -12.32 24.12 14.33
C LEU A 488 -11.15 25.10 14.50
N LYS A 489 -9.93 24.65 14.23
CA LYS A 489 -8.71 25.45 14.26
C LYS A 489 -7.64 24.86 13.35
N LYS A 490 -6.81 25.70 12.76
CA LYS A 490 -5.66 25.29 11.94
C LYS A 490 -4.50 26.25 12.07
N ASN A 491 -3.29 25.74 11.85
CA ASN A 491 -2.08 26.52 11.61
C ASN A 491 -1.28 25.90 10.44
N ALA A 492 -0.01 26.23 10.27
CA ALA A 492 0.82 25.69 9.20
C ALA A 492 1.13 24.20 9.37
N GLY A 493 1.13 23.69 10.61
CA GLY A 493 1.52 22.30 10.94
C GLY A 493 0.37 21.32 11.03
N ALA A 494 -0.84 21.77 11.43
CA ALA A 494 -1.96 20.86 11.66
C ALA A 494 -3.33 21.56 11.65
N SER A 495 -4.38 20.74 11.57
CA SER A 495 -5.78 21.14 11.69
C SER A 495 -6.49 20.31 12.76
N VAL A 496 -7.38 20.91 13.55
CA VAL A 496 -8.29 20.22 14.47
C VAL A 496 -9.70 20.32 13.92
N ILE A 497 -10.36 19.18 13.83
CA ILE A 497 -11.64 18.99 13.15
C ILE A 497 -12.60 18.29 14.11
N ASP A 498 -13.86 18.71 14.15
CA ASP A 498 -14.93 17.91 14.74
C ASP A 498 -15.22 16.74 13.79
N PHE A 499 -14.89 15.54 14.24
CA PHE A 499 -14.98 14.33 13.43
C PHE A 499 -16.33 13.61 13.58
N GLY A 500 -17.28 14.26 14.30
CA GLY A 500 -18.60 13.71 14.60
C GLY A 500 -18.56 12.67 15.73
N ASP A 501 -19.75 12.34 16.25
CA ASP A 501 -19.95 11.40 17.37
C ASP A 501 -19.13 11.74 18.62
N GLY A 502 -18.83 13.03 18.82
CA GLY A 502 -18.02 13.51 19.94
C GLY A 502 -16.51 13.23 19.79
N VAL A 503 -16.02 12.84 18.63
CA VAL A 503 -14.61 12.56 18.37
C VAL A 503 -13.95 13.75 17.69
N LEU A 504 -12.78 14.18 18.18
CA LEU A 504 -11.93 15.13 17.49
C LEU A 504 -10.96 14.42 16.54
N LEU A 505 -10.57 15.09 15.46
CA LEU A 505 -9.46 14.66 14.59
C LEU A 505 -8.38 15.72 14.57
N LEU A 506 -7.15 15.35 14.89
CA LEU A 506 -5.94 16.13 14.64
C LEU A 506 -5.29 15.64 13.35
N GLU A 507 -5.33 16.47 12.31
CA GLU A 507 -4.73 16.21 11.01
C GLU A 507 -3.40 16.94 10.87
N PHE A 508 -2.31 16.24 10.55
CA PHE A 508 -1.05 16.88 10.20
C PHE A 508 -1.11 17.40 8.75
N THR A 509 -0.65 18.63 8.53
CA THR A 509 -0.76 19.34 7.25
C THR A 509 0.55 19.97 6.78
N SER A 510 1.64 19.84 7.55
CA SER A 510 2.97 20.31 7.18
C SER A 510 3.54 19.54 5.99
N LYS A 511 4.59 20.06 5.34
CA LYS A 511 5.27 19.35 4.26
C LYS A 511 5.79 17.97 4.75
N SER A 512 5.36 16.91 4.09
CA SER A 512 5.65 15.50 4.48
C SER A 512 5.18 15.15 5.90
N ASN A 513 4.27 15.91 6.46
CA ASN A 513 3.79 15.81 7.84
C ASN A 513 4.94 15.82 8.87
N ALA A 514 5.97 16.61 8.61
CA ALA A 514 7.04 16.85 9.56
C ALA A 514 6.52 17.57 10.79
N LEU A 515 6.91 17.07 11.97
CA LEU A 515 6.42 17.58 13.25
C LEU A 515 7.30 18.73 13.74
N GLY A 516 6.66 19.81 14.15
CA GLY A 516 7.28 21.00 14.71
C GLY A 516 6.46 21.61 15.83
N LEU A 517 6.85 22.79 16.27
CA LEU A 517 6.16 23.51 17.34
C LEU A 517 4.69 23.79 16.99
N ASP A 518 4.41 24.12 15.73
CA ASP A 518 3.04 24.33 15.22
C ASP A 518 2.14 23.11 15.45
N THR A 519 2.67 21.91 15.19
CA THR A 519 1.93 20.66 15.40
C THR A 519 1.65 20.43 16.89
N MET A 520 2.65 20.70 17.76
CA MET A 520 2.48 20.57 19.21
C MET A 520 1.48 21.59 19.79
N GLN A 521 1.43 22.80 19.25
CA GLN A 521 0.42 23.79 19.62
C GLN A 521 -0.99 23.30 19.29
N MET A 522 -1.17 22.66 18.13
CA MET A 522 -2.47 22.13 17.73
C MET A 522 -2.85 20.87 18.53
N LEU A 523 -1.88 20.00 18.86
CA LEU A 523 -2.10 18.87 19.76
C LEU A 523 -2.58 19.37 21.13
N ASN A 524 -1.89 20.36 21.72
CA ASN A 524 -2.29 20.92 23.01
C ASN A 524 -3.68 21.56 22.93
N TYR A 525 -4.00 22.27 21.85
CA TYR A 525 -5.34 22.81 21.65
C TYR A 525 -6.42 21.72 21.59
N ALA A 526 -6.18 20.61 20.90
CA ALA A 526 -7.10 19.48 20.86
C ALA A 526 -7.29 18.86 22.25
N LEU A 527 -6.20 18.70 23.02
CA LEU A 527 -6.24 18.20 24.39
C LEU A 527 -6.95 19.17 25.34
N ASP A 528 -6.80 20.50 25.15
CA ASP A 528 -7.54 21.52 25.92
C ASP A 528 -9.05 21.40 25.66
N LEU A 529 -9.47 21.19 24.42
CA LEU A 529 -10.88 20.93 24.09
C LEU A 529 -11.41 19.68 24.76
N LEU A 530 -10.63 18.59 24.80
CA LEU A 530 -11.00 17.36 25.49
C LEU A 530 -11.16 17.57 26.99
N ASP A 531 -10.27 18.36 27.62
CA ASP A 531 -10.30 18.62 29.06
C ASP A 531 -11.43 19.55 29.48
N GLN A 532 -11.82 20.51 28.60
CA GLN A 532 -12.74 21.62 28.93
C GLN A 532 -14.18 21.37 28.46
N SER A 533 -14.44 20.46 27.52
CA SER A 533 -15.77 20.20 26.98
C SER A 533 -16.20 18.75 27.16
N ASP A 534 -17.43 18.56 27.63
CA ASP A 534 -18.07 17.23 27.70
C ASP A 534 -18.63 16.78 26.34
N ASP A 535 -18.66 17.64 25.33
CA ASP A 535 -19.13 17.32 23.99
C ASP A 535 -18.17 16.36 23.26
N PHE A 536 -16.88 16.39 23.64
CA PHE A 536 -15.86 15.54 23.02
C PHE A 536 -15.43 14.40 23.95
N ILE A 537 -15.47 13.17 23.44
CA ILE A 537 -15.20 11.94 24.17
C ILE A 537 -13.79 11.37 23.89
N GLY A 538 -13.09 11.83 22.85
CA GLY A 538 -11.74 11.39 22.52
C GLY A 538 -11.19 12.02 21.26
N LEU A 539 -9.96 11.67 20.92
CA LEU A 539 -9.20 12.25 19.81
C LEU A 539 -8.63 11.16 18.91
N VAL A 540 -8.76 11.32 17.60
CA VAL A 540 -7.98 10.60 16.60
C VAL A 540 -6.83 11.50 16.11
N ILE A 541 -5.64 10.94 15.97
CA ILE A 541 -4.50 11.56 15.27
C ILE A 541 -4.31 10.83 13.96
N GLY A 542 -4.59 11.47 12.83
CA GLY A 542 -4.56 10.84 11.50
C GLY A 542 -4.61 11.85 10.37
N ASN A 543 -4.33 11.40 9.17
CA ASN A 543 -4.41 12.23 7.96
C ASN A 543 -4.53 11.36 6.69
N GLN A 544 -4.65 11.99 5.51
CA GLN A 544 -4.75 11.31 4.21
C GLN A 544 -3.71 11.84 3.21
N SER A 545 -2.51 12.15 3.66
CA SER A 545 -1.39 12.49 2.79
C SER A 545 -0.61 11.25 2.36
N LYS A 546 0.55 11.43 1.72
CA LYS A 546 1.39 10.31 1.27
C LYS A 546 1.87 9.40 2.41
N ASN A 547 2.20 9.99 3.57
CA ASN A 547 2.73 9.31 4.75
C ASN A 547 2.05 9.84 6.00
N PHE A 548 2.01 9.07 7.06
CA PHE A 548 1.52 9.56 8.36
C PHE A 548 2.43 10.68 8.89
N SER A 549 3.72 10.42 9.02
CA SER A 549 4.74 11.43 9.35
C SER A 549 6.15 10.90 9.10
N VAL A 550 7.02 11.76 8.58
CA VAL A 550 8.45 11.42 8.41
C VAL A 550 9.31 11.82 9.63
N GLY A 551 8.68 12.27 10.71
CA GLY A 551 9.34 12.68 11.95
C GLY A 551 9.52 14.17 12.12
N ALA A 552 10.50 14.59 12.90
CA ALA A 552 10.74 15.99 13.23
C ALA A 552 11.17 16.84 12.03
N ASN A 553 10.94 18.15 12.11
CA ASN A 553 11.37 19.11 11.09
C ASN A 553 12.89 19.32 11.16
N LEU A 554 13.66 18.49 10.44
CA LEU A 554 15.12 18.54 10.41
C LEU A 554 15.68 19.88 9.95
N ALA A 555 14.99 20.60 9.04
CA ALA A 555 15.47 21.89 8.56
C ALA A 555 15.46 22.93 9.69
N MET A 556 14.42 22.92 10.52
CA MET A 556 14.35 23.81 11.70
C MET A 556 15.42 23.44 12.73
N ILE A 557 15.57 22.14 13.04
CA ILE A 557 16.57 21.67 14.01
C ILE A 557 17.99 22.06 13.56
N LEU A 558 18.30 21.90 12.27
CA LEU A 558 19.59 22.26 11.72
C LEU A 558 19.85 23.77 11.79
N MET A 559 18.86 24.57 11.46
CA MET A 559 18.94 26.04 11.50
C MET A 559 19.25 26.53 12.93
N GLU A 560 18.50 26.07 13.92
CA GLU A 560 18.75 26.43 15.33
C GLU A 560 20.11 25.92 15.82
N ALA A 561 20.58 24.76 15.31
CA ALA A 561 21.89 24.22 15.65
C ALA A 561 23.04 25.01 15.04
N GLU A 562 22.90 25.47 13.79
CA GLU A 562 23.90 26.31 13.10
C GLU A 562 24.00 27.71 13.73
N ASP A 563 22.90 28.22 14.27
CA ASP A 563 22.82 29.49 15.01
C ASP A 563 23.23 29.38 16.49
N ASP A 564 23.66 28.18 16.93
CA ASP A 564 24.00 27.84 18.34
C ASP A 564 22.87 28.16 19.33
N ASN A 565 21.64 28.07 18.88
CA ASN A 565 20.44 28.43 19.63
C ASN A 565 19.95 27.24 20.51
N THR A 566 20.78 26.82 21.45
CA THR A 566 20.52 25.65 22.31
C THR A 566 19.24 25.80 23.13
N PHE A 567 18.91 27.02 23.56
CA PHE A 567 17.72 27.28 24.37
C PHE A 567 16.44 27.01 23.61
N GLU A 568 16.33 27.42 22.37
CA GLU A 568 15.17 27.17 21.51
C GLU A 568 15.04 25.68 21.17
N LEU A 569 16.17 25.00 20.90
CA LEU A 569 16.18 23.56 20.69
C LEU A 569 15.66 22.80 21.92
N ASP A 570 16.14 23.16 23.12
CA ASP A 570 15.68 22.55 24.37
C ASP A 570 14.17 22.80 24.59
N ALA A 571 13.69 24.03 24.35
CA ALA A 571 12.28 24.37 24.48
C ALA A 571 11.39 23.58 23.52
N VAL A 572 11.81 23.42 22.25
CA VAL A 572 11.07 22.66 21.24
C VAL A 572 11.00 21.18 21.59
N VAL A 573 12.13 20.57 21.98
CA VAL A 573 12.16 19.15 22.37
C VAL A 573 11.34 18.93 23.64
N ASN A 574 11.44 19.83 24.63
CA ASN A 574 10.63 19.75 25.84
C ASN A 574 9.13 19.89 25.53
N ALA A 575 8.74 20.82 24.64
CA ALA A 575 7.34 20.98 24.25
C ALA A 575 6.79 19.71 23.59
N PHE A 576 7.61 19.04 22.79
CA PHE A 576 7.24 17.75 22.17
C PHE A 576 7.06 16.67 23.24
N GLN A 577 8.03 16.52 24.17
CA GLN A 577 7.97 15.56 25.27
C GLN A 577 6.76 15.79 26.18
N GLN A 578 6.48 17.03 26.54
CA GLN A 578 5.32 17.35 27.40
C GLN A 578 3.99 17.13 26.66
N GLY A 579 3.93 17.43 25.34
CA GLY A 579 2.75 17.16 24.52
C GLY A 579 2.42 15.66 24.44
N THR A 580 3.41 14.82 24.15
CA THR A 580 3.25 13.35 24.10
C THR A 580 2.92 12.78 25.48
N LEU A 581 3.55 13.30 26.54
CA LEU A 581 3.27 12.87 27.92
C LEU A 581 1.84 13.25 28.35
N ARG A 582 1.37 14.48 28.02
CA ARG A 582 0.01 14.91 28.27
C ARG A 582 -1.01 14.02 27.52
N MET A 583 -0.73 13.70 26.27
CA MET A 583 -1.54 12.80 25.46
C MET A 583 -1.66 11.41 26.11
N LYS A 584 -0.55 10.84 26.55
CA LYS A 584 -0.48 9.51 27.21
C LYS A 584 -1.37 9.44 28.46
N TYR A 585 -1.41 10.52 29.25
CA TYR A 585 -2.16 10.59 30.50
C TYR A 585 -3.51 11.33 30.38
N SER A 586 -3.99 11.54 29.14
CA SER A 586 -5.29 12.15 28.90
C SER A 586 -6.41 11.28 29.51
N LYS A 587 -7.38 11.92 30.17
CA LYS A 587 -8.55 11.25 30.75
C LYS A 587 -9.50 10.69 29.70
N LYS A 588 -9.42 11.17 28.46
CA LYS A 588 -10.18 10.71 27.31
C LYS A 588 -9.22 10.06 26.33
N PRO A 589 -9.62 8.96 25.64
CA PRO A 589 -8.71 8.21 24.82
C PRO A 589 -8.19 9.02 23.61
N VAL A 590 -6.91 8.85 23.31
CA VAL A 590 -6.27 9.35 22.11
C VAL A 590 -5.84 8.14 21.28
N VAL A 591 -6.33 8.03 20.05
CA VAL A 591 -6.04 6.95 19.10
C VAL A 591 -5.19 7.48 17.95
N ALA A 592 -4.03 6.88 17.72
CA ALA A 592 -3.20 7.20 16.56
C ALA A 592 -3.54 6.28 15.39
N ALA A 593 -3.63 6.83 14.17
CA ALA A 593 -3.98 6.11 12.93
C ALA A 593 -2.80 6.12 11.93
N PRO A 594 -1.67 5.41 12.20
CA PRO A 594 -0.50 5.41 11.34
C PRO A 594 -0.70 4.58 10.06
N TYR A 595 -0.07 5.05 8.98
CA TYR A 595 -0.01 4.36 7.69
C TYR A 595 1.27 4.76 6.93
N ASN A 596 1.70 3.95 5.97
CA ASN A 596 2.93 4.18 5.23
C ASN A 596 4.09 4.57 6.16
N MET A 597 4.93 5.54 5.79
CA MET A 597 6.04 5.98 6.64
C MET A 597 5.51 6.67 7.91
N THR A 598 5.84 6.07 9.04
CA THR A 598 5.56 6.53 10.41
C THR A 598 6.87 6.50 11.16
N LEU A 599 7.70 7.52 10.92
CA LEU A 599 9.10 7.50 11.31
C LEU A 599 9.43 8.56 12.36
N GLY A 600 10.43 8.26 13.20
CA GLY A 600 10.94 9.20 14.19
C GLY A 600 9.85 9.77 15.08
N GLY A 601 9.73 11.08 15.18
CA GLY A 601 8.69 11.76 15.94
C GLY A 601 7.26 11.30 15.63
N GLY A 602 6.98 10.86 14.40
CA GLY A 602 5.70 10.25 14.05
C GLY A 602 5.45 8.93 14.76
N ALA A 603 6.48 8.09 14.91
CA ALA A 603 6.40 6.87 15.71
C ALA A 603 6.31 7.18 17.20
N GLU A 604 7.00 8.24 17.69
CA GLU A 604 6.93 8.68 19.09
C GLU A 604 5.51 9.12 19.49
N VAL A 605 4.81 9.85 18.63
CA VAL A 605 3.39 10.19 18.82
C VAL A 605 2.53 8.93 18.92
N CYS A 606 2.73 7.94 18.03
CA CYS A 606 1.99 6.68 18.08
C CYS A 606 2.26 5.90 19.38
N LEU A 607 3.52 5.83 19.82
CA LEU A 607 3.91 5.11 21.03
C LEU A 607 3.27 5.68 22.31
N ALA A 608 3.00 6.99 22.31
CA ALA A 608 2.36 7.68 23.43
C ALA A 608 0.82 7.62 23.39
N ALA A 609 0.21 7.14 22.31
CA ALA A 609 -1.24 7.02 22.20
C ALA A 609 -1.81 5.92 23.12
N ALA A 610 -3.07 6.09 23.56
CA ALA A 610 -3.78 5.09 24.34
C ALA A 610 -4.01 3.81 23.53
N HIS A 611 -4.24 3.95 22.22
CA HIS A 611 -4.43 2.87 21.26
C HIS A 611 -3.88 3.29 19.91
N ILE A 612 -3.37 2.32 19.17
CA ILE A 612 -2.95 2.51 17.77
C ILE A 612 -3.86 1.69 16.87
N GLN A 613 -4.53 2.37 15.94
CA GLN A 613 -5.24 1.73 14.84
C GLN A 613 -4.39 1.90 13.60
N ALA A 614 -3.55 0.91 13.28
CA ALA A 614 -2.59 1.00 12.18
C ALA A 614 -3.18 0.50 10.86
N SER A 615 -2.81 1.12 9.74
CA SER A 615 -2.99 0.47 8.44
C SER A 615 -2.10 -0.79 8.35
N ALA A 616 -2.55 -1.85 7.68
CA ALA A 616 -1.74 -3.04 7.45
C ALA A 616 -0.37 -2.69 6.84
N GLU A 617 -0.30 -1.66 5.99
CA GLU A 617 0.91 -1.11 5.39
C GLU A 617 1.41 0.13 6.19
N ALA A 618 1.65 -0.04 7.49
CA ALA A 618 2.31 0.95 8.34
C ALA A 618 3.77 0.56 8.55
N TYR A 619 4.68 1.45 8.16
CA TYR A 619 6.14 1.26 8.23
C TYR A 619 6.70 2.10 9.37
N MET A 620 6.76 1.51 10.57
CA MET A 620 7.08 2.22 11.80
C MET A 620 8.56 2.04 12.18
N GLY A 621 9.21 3.10 12.62
CA GLY A 621 10.59 3.05 13.08
C GLY A 621 11.05 4.32 13.78
N LEU A 622 11.94 4.14 14.78
CA LEU A 622 12.72 5.22 15.36
C LEU A 622 14.04 5.27 14.60
N VAL A 623 14.19 6.24 13.70
CA VAL A 623 15.24 6.28 12.67
C VAL A 623 16.24 7.42 12.87
N GLU A 624 16.17 8.10 14.00
CA GLU A 624 16.92 9.30 14.34
C GLU A 624 18.43 9.13 14.23
N VAL A 625 18.95 7.94 14.51
CA VAL A 625 20.39 7.63 14.40
C VAL A 625 20.90 7.79 12.96
N GLY A 626 20.03 7.62 11.97
CA GLY A 626 20.35 7.85 10.56
C GLY A 626 20.67 9.31 10.22
N VAL A 627 20.25 10.25 11.03
CA VAL A 627 20.53 11.70 10.93
C VAL A 627 21.44 12.22 12.05
N GLY A 628 22.01 11.32 12.85
CA GLY A 628 23.04 11.67 13.83
C GLY A 628 22.55 11.97 15.24
N VAL A 629 21.26 11.74 15.55
CA VAL A 629 20.68 11.94 16.89
C VAL A 629 20.02 10.68 17.40
N ILE A 630 19.50 10.70 18.62
CA ILE A 630 18.61 9.68 19.18
C ILE A 630 17.17 10.20 19.19
N PRO A 631 16.13 9.37 19.39
CA PRO A 631 14.78 9.86 19.67
C PRO A 631 14.77 10.94 20.75
N GLY A 632 14.02 12.00 20.55
CA GLY A 632 13.99 13.16 21.47
C GLY A 632 12.62 13.42 22.07
N GLY A 633 11.55 12.82 21.55
CA GLY A 633 10.16 13.06 21.97
C GLY A 633 9.57 12.00 22.89
N GLY A 634 10.41 11.18 23.51
CA GLY A 634 10.02 10.10 24.43
C GLY A 634 10.12 8.70 23.84
N GLY A 635 10.59 8.56 22.60
CA GLY A 635 10.62 7.28 21.87
C GLY A 635 11.45 6.22 22.57
N ASN A 636 12.59 6.58 23.18
CA ASN A 636 13.44 5.64 23.89
C ASN A 636 12.68 5.00 25.08
N LYS A 637 12.10 5.83 25.93
CA LYS A 637 11.38 5.33 27.09
C LYS A 637 10.07 4.62 26.72
N GLU A 638 9.32 5.13 25.75
CA GLU A 638 8.03 4.53 25.38
C GLU A 638 8.20 3.14 24.77
N LEU A 639 9.17 2.97 23.86
CA LEU A 639 9.46 1.65 23.30
C LEU A 639 9.95 0.66 24.37
N TYR A 640 10.75 1.12 25.33
CA TYR A 640 11.18 0.31 26.47
C TYR A 640 10.02 -0.05 27.39
N MET A 641 9.24 0.96 27.81
CA MET A 641 8.10 0.74 28.70
C MET A 641 7.02 -0.16 28.07
N LYS A 642 6.83 -0.07 26.76
CA LYS A 642 5.88 -0.91 26.04
C LYS A 642 6.23 -2.40 26.14
N GLN A 643 7.53 -2.72 26.16
CA GLN A 643 8.01 -4.10 26.37
C GLN A 643 7.88 -4.57 27.84
N LEU A 644 7.82 -3.66 28.78
CA LEU A 644 7.58 -3.99 30.20
C LEU A 644 6.08 -4.21 30.53
N LYS A 645 5.18 -3.67 29.70
CA LYS A 645 3.73 -3.85 29.89
C LYS A 645 3.34 -5.32 29.75
N GLY A 646 2.53 -5.80 30.69
CA GLY A 646 2.05 -7.18 30.69
C GLY A 646 3.02 -8.19 31.33
N LEU A 647 4.20 -7.76 31.76
CA LEU A 647 5.08 -8.64 32.51
C LEU A 647 4.53 -8.84 33.95
N PRO A 648 4.59 -10.07 34.48
CA PRO A 648 4.10 -10.34 35.84
C PRO A 648 4.84 -9.53 36.88
N LYS A 649 4.12 -8.86 37.79
CA LYS A 649 4.72 -8.14 38.89
C LYS A 649 5.29 -9.16 39.92
N GLY A 650 6.46 -8.86 40.48
CA GLY A 650 7.14 -9.69 41.47
C GLY A 650 7.94 -10.89 40.91
N VAL A 651 8.03 -11.03 39.62
CA VAL A 651 8.90 -12.03 38.97
C VAL A 651 10.26 -11.41 38.68
N ASN A 652 11.33 -12.16 38.89
CA ASN A 652 12.68 -11.71 38.48
C ASN A 652 12.78 -11.73 36.96
N ILE A 653 12.79 -10.55 36.35
CA ILE A 653 12.83 -10.35 34.92
C ILE A 653 14.23 -9.91 34.54
N ASP A 654 14.78 -10.47 33.47
CA ASP A 654 16.03 -10.01 32.87
C ASP A 654 15.81 -8.69 32.11
N LEU A 655 15.90 -7.57 32.84
CA LEU A 655 15.76 -6.22 32.28
C LEU A 655 16.82 -5.94 31.20
N LEU A 656 18.02 -6.53 31.34
CA LEU A 656 19.09 -6.29 30.36
C LEU A 656 18.72 -6.83 28.98
N ASN A 657 18.08 -7.97 28.90
CA ASN A 657 17.59 -8.53 27.63
C ASN A 657 16.57 -7.60 26.95
N ILE A 658 15.64 -7.05 27.75
CA ILE A 658 14.59 -6.14 27.24
C ILE A 658 15.21 -4.83 26.73
N VAL A 659 16.10 -4.23 27.53
CA VAL A 659 16.80 -3.00 27.16
C VAL A 659 17.70 -3.21 25.94
N SER A 660 18.39 -4.34 25.86
CA SER A 660 19.24 -4.70 24.71
C SER A 660 18.44 -4.80 23.41
N LYS A 661 17.24 -5.37 23.47
CA LYS A 661 16.33 -5.44 22.31
C LYS A 661 15.87 -4.05 21.89
N THR A 662 15.53 -3.18 22.84
CA THR A 662 15.15 -1.79 22.56
C THR A 662 16.33 -1.03 21.95
N PHE A 663 17.51 -1.16 22.54
CA PHE A 663 18.74 -0.56 22.05
C PHE A 663 19.07 -0.98 20.61
N GLU A 664 19.04 -2.28 20.34
CA GLU A 664 19.29 -2.81 18.98
C GLU A 664 18.30 -2.22 17.96
N THR A 665 17.01 -2.18 18.30
CA THR A 665 15.96 -1.66 17.41
C THR A 665 16.21 -0.20 17.04
N ILE A 666 16.58 0.64 18.01
CA ILE A 666 16.81 2.07 17.79
C ILE A 666 18.19 2.31 17.16
N ALA A 667 19.25 1.69 17.69
CA ALA A 667 20.64 1.89 17.22
C ALA A 667 20.84 1.46 15.75
N THR A 668 20.04 0.50 15.26
CA THR A 668 20.08 0.05 13.86
C THR A 668 19.04 0.74 12.98
N ALA A 669 18.30 1.73 13.49
CA ALA A 669 17.19 2.40 12.78
C ALA A 669 16.21 1.41 12.15
N LYS A 670 15.88 0.35 12.87
CA LYS A 670 15.03 -0.72 12.35
C LYS A 670 13.63 -0.20 12.04
N THR A 671 13.21 -0.37 10.79
CA THR A 671 11.88 0.01 10.33
C THR A 671 11.09 -1.24 10.02
N SER A 672 9.87 -1.33 10.54
CA SER A 672 8.93 -2.40 10.24
C SER A 672 8.37 -2.23 8.83
N MET A 673 8.19 -3.34 8.12
CA MET A 673 7.69 -3.37 6.75
C MET A 673 6.18 -3.70 6.67
N SER A 674 5.49 -3.64 7.80
CA SER A 674 4.04 -3.81 7.96
C SER A 674 3.63 -3.52 9.41
N ALA A 675 2.33 -3.36 9.67
CA ALA A 675 1.80 -3.25 11.03
C ALA A 675 2.04 -4.54 11.85
N GLU A 676 1.93 -5.71 11.23
CA GLU A 676 2.23 -6.97 11.92
C GLU A 676 3.70 -7.09 12.31
N GLU A 677 4.63 -6.65 11.45
CA GLU A 677 6.05 -6.59 11.82
C GLU A 677 6.31 -5.48 12.86
N ALA A 678 5.55 -4.38 12.83
CA ALA A 678 5.60 -3.36 13.88
C ALA A 678 5.18 -3.94 15.24
N ARG A 679 4.21 -4.88 15.27
CA ARG A 679 3.84 -5.64 16.47
C ARG A 679 4.98 -6.55 16.93
N ASP A 680 5.65 -7.25 16.01
CA ASP A 680 6.84 -8.09 16.32
C ASP A 680 8.01 -7.27 16.86
N ASN A 681 8.12 -6.00 16.46
CA ASN A 681 9.14 -5.06 16.92
C ASN A 681 8.70 -4.21 18.14
N ASN A 682 7.55 -4.51 18.73
CA ASN A 682 6.97 -3.84 19.90
C ASN A 682 6.57 -2.36 19.69
N PHE A 683 6.40 -1.90 18.44
CA PHE A 683 5.75 -0.62 18.18
C PHE A 683 4.23 -0.69 18.42
N LEU A 684 3.62 -1.82 18.09
CA LEU A 684 2.23 -2.15 18.42
C LEU A 684 2.18 -3.23 19.52
N ASN A 685 1.13 -3.22 20.33
CA ASN A 685 0.80 -4.29 21.26
C ASN A 685 -0.36 -5.15 20.72
N PHE A 686 -0.77 -6.19 21.46
CA PHE A 686 -1.86 -7.08 21.03
C PHE A 686 -3.24 -6.42 21.00
N ALA A 687 -3.45 -5.39 21.81
CA ALA A 687 -4.72 -4.66 21.86
C ALA A 687 -4.83 -3.60 20.76
N ASP A 688 -3.71 -3.25 20.11
CA ASP A 688 -3.71 -2.31 18.98
C ASP A 688 -4.37 -2.94 17.75
N GLY A 689 -5.16 -2.17 17.02
CA GLY A 689 -5.90 -2.61 15.85
C GLY A 689 -5.10 -2.50 14.53
N ILE A 690 -5.49 -3.29 13.54
CA ILE A 690 -4.95 -3.19 12.17
C ILE A 690 -6.11 -3.10 11.20
N SER A 691 -6.17 -2.00 10.45
CA SER A 691 -7.09 -1.82 9.33
C SER A 691 -6.50 -2.45 8.07
N VAL A 692 -7.13 -3.51 7.58
CA VAL A 692 -6.69 -4.20 6.37
C VAL A 692 -6.93 -3.33 5.14
N ASN A 693 -8.11 -2.67 5.06
CA ASN A 693 -8.40 -1.68 4.05
C ASN A 693 -7.88 -0.30 4.49
N PRO A 694 -6.91 0.29 3.77
CA PRO A 694 -6.36 1.59 4.14
C PRO A 694 -7.38 2.73 4.06
N ASP A 695 -8.42 2.61 3.24
CA ASP A 695 -9.47 3.64 3.12
C ASP A 695 -10.38 3.68 4.35
N HIS A 696 -10.46 2.58 5.12
CA HIS A 696 -11.24 2.49 6.35
C HIS A 696 -10.50 2.98 7.59
N LEU A 697 -9.19 3.28 7.48
CA LEU A 697 -8.34 3.57 8.63
C LEU A 697 -8.88 4.65 9.57
N LEU A 698 -9.33 5.79 9.02
CA LEU A 698 -9.85 6.89 9.83
C LEU A 698 -11.19 6.53 10.48
N TYR A 699 -12.04 5.80 9.78
CA TYR A 699 -13.29 5.27 10.33
C TYR A 699 -13.01 4.29 11.48
N ASP A 700 -12.13 3.33 11.28
CA ASP A 700 -11.77 2.33 12.30
C ASP A 700 -11.13 3.00 13.53
N ALA A 701 -10.28 4.00 13.33
CA ALA A 701 -9.70 4.76 14.43
C ALA A 701 -10.76 5.54 15.24
N LYS A 702 -11.76 6.12 14.56
CA LYS A 702 -12.91 6.74 15.22
C LYS A 702 -13.71 5.72 16.01
N GLN A 703 -13.99 4.54 15.43
CA GLN A 703 -14.68 3.46 16.12
C GLN A 703 -13.87 2.94 17.32
N ALA A 704 -12.55 2.91 17.24
CA ALA A 704 -11.70 2.55 18.37
C ALA A 704 -11.83 3.55 19.54
N VAL A 705 -11.92 4.85 19.27
CA VAL A 705 -12.22 5.86 20.30
C VAL A 705 -13.55 5.57 20.97
N ILE A 706 -14.62 5.38 20.18
CA ILE A 706 -15.97 5.12 20.67
C ILE A 706 -16.01 3.82 21.51
N GLY A 707 -15.33 2.76 21.02
CA GLY A 707 -15.23 1.49 21.72
C GLY A 707 -14.53 1.61 23.07
N LEU A 708 -13.39 2.28 23.13
CA LEU A 708 -12.66 2.52 24.37
C LEU A 708 -13.49 3.27 25.41
N VAL A 709 -14.25 4.28 24.99
CA VAL A 709 -15.14 5.02 25.88
C VAL A 709 -16.28 4.13 26.38
N ALA A 710 -16.88 3.33 25.51
CA ALA A 710 -17.95 2.41 25.86
C ALA A 710 -17.50 1.33 26.84
N GLU A 711 -16.23 0.90 26.77
CA GLU A 711 -15.60 -0.05 27.71
C GLU A 711 -15.18 0.61 29.03
N GLY A 712 -15.35 1.93 29.18
CA GLY A 712 -15.00 2.67 30.39
C GLY A 712 -13.51 2.99 30.48
N TYR A 713 -12.93 3.50 29.41
CA TYR A 713 -11.52 3.92 29.34
C TYR A 713 -11.09 4.71 30.58
N GLN A 714 -9.93 4.35 31.11
CA GLN A 714 -9.25 5.08 32.19
C GLN A 714 -7.82 5.39 31.75
N ALA A 715 -7.39 6.61 32.02
CA ALA A 715 -6.00 7.00 31.79
C ALA A 715 -5.04 6.09 32.57
N PRO A 716 -3.89 5.73 32.01
CA PRO A 716 -2.89 4.95 32.73
C PRO A 716 -2.40 5.71 33.97
N THR A 717 -2.05 5.00 35.02
CA THR A 717 -1.40 5.58 36.21
C THR A 717 0.09 5.77 35.95
N ARG A 718 0.69 6.82 36.52
CA ARG A 718 2.14 7.03 36.43
C ARG A 718 2.84 5.97 37.28
N GLU A 719 3.71 5.20 36.66
CA GLU A 719 4.51 4.19 37.35
C GLU A 719 5.99 4.51 37.21
N LYS A 720 6.77 4.10 38.21
CA LYS A 720 8.24 4.18 38.11
C LYS A 720 8.77 3.09 37.18
N VAL A 721 9.81 3.40 36.44
CA VAL A 721 10.42 2.54 35.42
C VAL A 721 11.69 1.91 36.00
N PRO A 722 11.80 0.58 36.05
CA PRO A 722 13.05 -0.06 36.43
C PRO A 722 14.10 0.12 35.35
N VAL A 723 15.32 0.50 35.71
CA VAL A 723 16.44 0.72 34.77
C VAL A 723 17.61 -0.18 35.08
N VAL A 724 18.46 -0.43 34.08
CA VAL A 724 19.60 -1.36 34.19
C VAL A 724 20.89 -0.70 34.71
N GLY A 725 20.91 0.62 34.79
CA GLY A 725 21.98 1.41 35.42
C GLY A 725 23.36 1.19 34.79
N GLU A 726 24.42 1.43 35.61
CA GLU A 726 25.82 1.39 35.18
C GLU A 726 26.21 0.03 34.56
N THR A 727 25.79 -1.06 35.16
CA THR A 727 26.08 -2.42 34.67
C THR A 727 25.47 -2.69 33.29
N GLY A 728 24.21 -2.27 33.12
CA GLY A 728 23.51 -2.37 31.81
C GLY A 728 24.14 -1.47 30.76
N TYR A 729 24.49 -0.24 31.13
CA TYR A 729 25.21 0.68 30.26
C TYR A 729 26.51 0.06 29.70
N ALA A 730 27.37 -0.51 30.58
CA ALA A 730 28.57 -1.17 30.18
C ALA A 730 28.33 -2.34 29.19
N ALA A 731 27.30 -3.14 29.45
CA ALA A 731 26.91 -4.25 28.56
C ALA A 731 26.47 -3.77 27.17
N LEU A 732 25.65 -2.71 27.08
CA LEU A 732 25.20 -2.11 25.81
C LEU A 732 26.37 -1.53 25.01
N LEU A 733 27.33 -0.87 25.71
CA LEU A 733 28.52 -0.34 25.07
C LEU A 733 29.39 -1.44 24.46
N LEU A 734 29.59 -2.53 25.15
CA LEU A 734 30.37 -3.66 24.66
C LEU A 734 29.77 -4.19 23.34
N GLY A 735 28.43 -4.28 23.25
CA GLY A 735 27.71 -4.64 22.00
C GLY A 735 27.97 -3.63 20.88
N ALA A 736 27.87 -2.33 21.17
CA ALA A 736 28.10 -1.27 20.19
C ALA A 736 29.56 -1.23 19.68
N GLU A 737 30.53 -1.41 20.57
CA GLU A 737 31.96 -1.52 20.23
C GLU A 737 32.22 -2.75 19.34
N GLY A 738 31.56 -3.86 19.61
CA GLY A 738 31.60 -5.06 18.77
C GLY A 738 31.18 -4.78 17.34
N LEU A 739 30.07 -4.04 17.14
CA LEU A 739 29.59 -3.63 15.80
C LEU A 739 30.58 -2.72 15.08
N LYS A 740 31.19 -1.75 15.79
CA LYS A 740 32.24 -0.89 15.24
C LYS A 740 33.47 -1.70 14.83
N ASN A 741 33.99 -2.56 15.71
CA ASN A 741 35.17 -3.36 15.46
C ASN A 741 34.99 -4.35 14.30
N SER A 742 33.77 -4.78 14.06
CA SER A 742 33.39 -5.62 12.94
C SER A 742 33.08 -4.83 11.63
N GLY A 743 33.26 -3.50 11.65
CA GLY A 743 33.04 -2.64 10.47
C GLY A 743 31.61 -2.37 10.10
N PHE A 744 30.62 -2.71 10.93
CA PHE A 744 29.20 -2.44 10.70
C PHE A 744 28.78 -1.03 11.14
N ALA A 745 29.51 -0.39 12.03
CA ALA A 745 29.26 0.96 12.51
C ALA A 745 30.49 1.86 12.35
N SER A 746 30.29 3.17 12.10
CA SER A 746 31.34 4.17 12.07
C SER A 746 31.77 4.57 13.48
N THR A 747 32.82 5.37 13.58
CA THR A 747 33.23 5.93 14.88
C THR A 747 32.17 6.84 15.46
N TYR A 748 31.50 7.63 14.59
CA TYR A 748 30.44 8.52 15.03
C TYR A 748 29.15 7.76 15.39
N ASP A 749 28.84 6.67 14.71
CA ASP A 749 27.73 5.78 15.10
C ASP A 749 27.90 5.25 16.52
N LEU A 750 29.17 4.95 16.93
CA LEU A 750 29.46 4.55 18.30
C LEU A 750 29.24 5.68 19.32
N GLU A 751 29.54 6.94 19.00
CA GLU A 751 29.24 8.08 19.87
C GLU A 751 27.72 8.28 20.06
N ILE A 752 26.94 8.14 19.01
CA ILE A 752 25.48 8.16 19.11
C ILE A 752 24.97 6.98 19.96
N ALA A 753 25.52 5.78 19.74
CA ALA A 753 25.15 4.58 20.48
C ALA A 753 25.49 4.69 21.99
N LYS A 754 26.59 5.37 22.36
CA LYS A 754 26.93 5.66 23.77
C LYS A 754 25.86 6.53 24.44
N LYS A 755 25.38 7.57 23.75
CA LYS A 755 24.32 8.44 24.27
C LYS A 755 23.01 7.68 24.41
N LEU A 756 22.64 6.87 23.40
CA LEU A 756 21.45 6.00 23.44
C LEU A 756 21.51 5.00 24.59
N ALA A 757 22.66 4.31 24.75
CA ALA A 757 22.89 3.36 25.84
C ALA A 757 22.74 4.01 27.21
N TYR A 758 23.29 5.24 27.38
CA TYR A 758 23.18 6.01 28.62
C TYR A 758 21.74 6.31 28.99
N VAL A 759 20.94 6.77 28.02
CA VAL A 759 19.51 7.10 28.22
C VAL A 759 18.74 5.82 28.58
N LEU A 760 18.87 4.75 27.79
CA LEU A 760 18.13 3.50 28.01
C LEU A 760 18.55 2.78 29.30
N ALA A 761 19.79 2.96 29.73
CA ALA A 761 20.26 2.45 31.04
C ALA A 761 19.69 3.25 32.23
N GLY A 762 19.13 4.44 32.01
CA GLY A 762 18.72 5.36 33.06
C GLY A 762 19.89 6.05 33.76
N GLY A 763 20.98 6.28 33.03
CA GLY A 763 22.20 6.87 33.54
C GLY A 763 23.08 5.88 34.36
N LEU A 764 24.01 6.44 35.16
CA LEU A 764 24.95 5.67 35.98
C LEU A 764 24.39 5.44 37.39
N VAL A 765 23.22 4.79 37.49
CA VAL A 765 22.57 4.41 38.77
C VAL A 765 22.72 2.90 39.00
N PRO A 766 22.46 2.37 40.19
CA PRO A 766 22.48 0.93 40.44
C PRO A 766 21.44 0.18 39.60
N TYR A 767 21.76 -1.06 39.22
CA TYR A 767 20.82 -1.94 38.51
C TYR A 767 19.50 -2.13 39.27
N GLY A 768 18.37 -2.02 38.60
CA GLY A 768 17.04 -2.15 39.20
C GLY A 768 16.54 -0.88 39.88
N THR A 769 17.24 0.25 39.79
CA THR A 769 16.73 1.53 40.28
C THR A 769 15.42 1.89 39.61
N LEU A 770 14.45 2.34 40.39
CA LEU A 770 13.15 2.80 39.90
C LEU A 770 13.18 4.32 39.71
N VAL A 771 13.07 4.76 38.48
CA VAL A 771 13.10 6.17 38.10
C VAL A 771 11.73 6.65 37.57
N ASP A 772 11.49 7.96 37.63
CA ASP A 772 10.31 8.56 37.04
C ASP A 772 10.46 8.72 35.52
N GLU A 773 9.35 8.72 34.78
CA GLU A 773 9.40 8.94 33.32
C GLU A 773 10.04 10.29 32.94
N GLN A 774 9.80 11.33 33.72
CA GLN A 774 10.37 12.64 33.50
C GLN A 774 11.91 12.60 33.58
N TYR A 775 12.46 11.84 34.47
CA TYR A 775 13.90 11.64 34.59
C TYR A 775 14.50 11.04 33.29
N LEU A 776 13.81 10.03 32.70
CA LEU A 776 14.25 9.46 31.43
C LEU A 776 14.11 10.45 30.26
N LEU A 777 13.06 11.27 30.26
CA LEU A 777 12.88 12.34 29.28
C LEU A 777 13.96 13.41 29.38
N ASP A 778 14.38 13.77 30.59
CA ASP A 778 15.46 14.74 30.81
C ASP A 778 16.80 14.21 30.28
N LEU A 779 17.13 12.94 30.57
CA LEU A 779 18.33 12.27 30.00
C LEU A 779 18.30 12.21 28.47
N GLU A 780 17.12 11.90 27.90
CA GLU A 780 16.90 11.83 26.45
C GLU A 780 17.13 13.21 25.81
N ARG A 781 16.53 14.26 26.36
CA ARG A 781 16.66 15.63 25.88
C ARG A 781 18.09 16.15 25.95
N GLU A 782 18.76 15.93 27.08
CA GLU A 782 20.17 16.30 27.26
C GLU A 782 21.07 15.60 26.21
N ALA A 783 20.88 14.31 26.01
CA ALA A 783 21.62 13.53 25.02
C ALA A 783 21.33 14.01 23.59
N PHE A 784 20.05 14.25 23.25
CA PHE A 784 19.64 14.77 21.95
C PHE A 784 20.30 16.10 21.64
N ILE A 785 20.20 17.09 22.54
CA ILE A 785 20.80 18.43 22.37
C ILE A 785 22.31 18.32 22.20
N SER A 786 22.96 17.55 23.03
CA SER A 786 24.43 17.33 22.95
C SER A 786 24.86 16.74 21.59
N LEU A 787 24.04 15.89 20.96
CA LEU A 787 24.29 15.35 19.62
C LEU A 787 24.05 16.38 18.53
N VAL A 788 22.96 17.17 18.62
CA VAL A 788 22.63 18.21 17.62
C VAL A 788 23.73 19.25 17.49
N GLN A 789 24.40 19.60 18.59
CA GLN A 789 25.53 20.54 18.60
C GLN A 789 26.80 19.98 17.92
N ASN A 790 26.85 18.68 17.65
CA ASN A 790 28.02 18.06 17.02
C ASN A 790 28.00 18.29 15.49
N ALA A 791 29.14 18.80 14.97
CA ALA A 791 29.27 19.05 13.52
C ALA A 791 29.02 17.81 12.64
N ALA A 792 29.34 16.60 13.12
CA ALA A 792 29.06 15.38 12.38
C ALA A 792 27.55 15.10 12.26
N THR A 793 26.76 15.41 13.29
CA THR A 793 25.28 15.36 13.21
C THR A 793 24.74 16.39 12.21
N GLN A 794 25.20 17.64 12.27
CA GLN A 794 24.76 18.70 11.35
C GLN A 794 25.05 18.31 9.90
N GLN A 795 26.21 17.72 9.62
CA GLN A 795 26.55 17.16 8.29
C GLN A 795 25.57 16.04 7.86
N ARG A 796 25.17 15.12 8.77
CA ARG A 796 24.17 14.08 8.48
C ARG A 796 22.81 14.68 8.16
N MET A 797 22.35 15.64 8.95
CA MET A 797 21.08 16.36 8.71
C MET A 797 21.09 17.10 7.38
N GLN A 798 22.13 17.86 7.09
CA GLN A 798 22.29 18.57 5.81
C GLN A 798 22.30 17.60 4.62
N HIS A 799 23.03 16.49 4.71
CA HIS A 799 23.07 15.48 3.66
C HIS A 799 21.70 14.85 3.44
N MET A 800 20.95 14.55 4.52
CA MET A 800 19.59 14.01 4.41
C MET A 800 18.67 14.99 3.71
N LEU A 801 18.71 16.29 4.05
CA LEU A 801 17.90 17.33 3.42
C LEU A 801 18.22 17.51 1.94
N LEU A 802 19.49 17.43 1.56
CA LEU A 802 19.94 17.64 0.17
C LEU A 802 19.82 16.39 -0.70
N LYS A 803 20.09 15.21 -0.16
CA LYS A 803 20.20 13.96 -0.95
C LYS A 803 19.10 12.95 -0.67
N GLY A 804 18.30 13.12 0.41
CA GLY A 804 17.27 12.17 0.83
C GLY A 804 17.83 10.81 1.26
N LYS A 805 19.10 10.75 1.70
CA LYS A 805 19.78 9.51 2.10
C LYS A 805 20.63 9.76 3.34
N PRO A 806 20.76 8.76 4.25
CA PRO A 806 21.67 8.85 5.37
C PRO A 806 23.14 9.01 4.93
N LEU A 807 23.88 9.83 5.67
CA LEU A 807 25.35 9.92 5.59
C LEU A 807 25.95 9.06 6.70
N ARG A 808 27.01 8.32 6.39
CA ARG A 808 27.84 7.65 7.40
C ARG A 808 29.21 8.32 7.39
N ASN A 809 29.50 9.09 8.42
CA ASN A 809 30.75 9.82 8.63
C ASN A 809 31.49 9.32 9.87
#